data_6bd2928cecf0905bbc2eab77e9f12778
#
_entry.id   6bd2928cecf0905bbc2eab77e9f12778
#
_cell.length_a   1.000
_cell.length_b   1.000
_cell.length_c   1.000
_cell.angle_alpha   90.00
_cell.angle_beta   90.00
_cell.angle_gamma   90.00
#
_symmetry.space_group_name_H-M   'P 1'
#
loop_
_entity.id
_entity.type
_entity.pdbx_description
1 polymer ?
#
loop_
_entity_poly.entity_id
_entity_poly.type
_entity_poly.pdbx_seq_one_letter_code
_entity_poly.pdbx_strand_id
1 'polypeptide(L)'
;MAVSGKRTVEKVSLERVFGPGGWLARHHPNYEHRASQLEMAEGVEAALENRQHLIVEAGTGTGKTLAYLVPLMRSGRRVVISTGTKNLQEQLFFKDVPFLRKLFPEVRVTLMKGRQNYLCRQKLYDLEKQPTLKGMEEVEQYPRLREWEARTKTGDRAELSWLPDSSELWPRLDARRETCTGQKCAQFERCFITWMHQRAQESDLIIVNHHLFFADLGLRQMDFAGLLPDYAALVLDEAHEIEDVATQYFGLQVSNYRVEELARDTEATLRLKGLRSAEVLTAVGELRRRADLLFELFPAGEGRTSFDNRDSFLEVHRGGYTGLLNALLRLETELSRLKERPEEINNLARRAVELRQAFETVLEGHEKNVVYWWERRGRGVFLEATPIDVSGILRERLFERVEAVILTSATLAVGGTFDFLKRRLGMQNAKEKILESHFDYAQQALLYTPLHLPDPREPDFARQAAEEVVQLLKATRGRGFVLFTSHQQMREVYERVRPRLRYPLLIQGSMPRTELLDRFRSTPHAVLFGTSSFWQGVDVQGEQLSAVLIDRLPFAVPTDPVIAARIRQINEEGGNAFTDYQVPQAVIALKQGFGRLIRSVNDRGLLAILDHRMVRKPYGRTFFESLPQYRKTDRLEDVKAFMRES
;
A
#
# COMPACT_ATOMS: atom_id res chain seq x y z
N MET A 1 19.39 -5.20 31.10
CA MET A 1 18.48 -5.26 32.25
C MET A 1 17.29 -4.34 31.96
N ALA A 2 16.19 -4.91 31.54
CA ALA A 2 14.96 -4.18 31.23
C ALA A 2 14.02 -4.30 32.44
N VAL A 3 13.86 -3.22 33.16
CA VAL A 3 12.83 -3.11 34.22
C VAL A 3 11.53 -2.73 33.50
N SER A 4 10.75 -3.72 33.08
CA SER A 4 9.37 -3.54 32.70
C SER A 4 8.50 -3.49 33.94
N GLY A 5 8.27 -2.30 34.48
CA GLY A 5 7.25 -2.08 35.51
C GLY A 5 5.87 -2.38 34.90
N LYS A 6 5.27 -3.51 35.28
CA LYS A 6 3.86 -3.81 35.02
C LYS A 6 3.00 -2.73 35.70
N ARG A 7 2.48 -1.80 34.92
CA ARG A 7 1.36 -0.95 35.33
C ARG A 7 0.11 -1.83 35.31
N THR A 8 -0.43 -2.18 36.45
CA THR A 8 -1.73 -2.83 36.62
C THR A 8 -2.82 -1.83 36.29
N VAL A 9 -3.25 -1.80 35.04
CA VAL A 9 -4.52 -1.19 34.66
C VAL A 9 -5.62 -2.10 35.19
N GLU A 10 -6.60 -1.56 35.93
CA GLU A 10 -7.77 -2.32 36.36
C GLU A 10 -8.44 -2.90 35.10
N LYS A 11 -8.39 -4.21 34.92
CA LYS A 11 -8.75 -4.88 33.67
C LYS A 11 -10.28 -4.89 33.52
N VAL A 12 -10.84 -3.84 32.90
CA VAL A 12 -12.23 -3.88 32.42
C VAL A 12 -12.39 -5.08 31.48
N SER A 13 -13.29 -6.03 31.76
CA SER A 13 -13.47 -7.23 30.91
C SER A 13 -13.89 -6.86 29.49
N LEU A 14 -13.51 -7.67 28.50
CA LEU A 14 -13.90 -7.43 27.10
C LEU A 14 -15.41 -7.39 26.94
N GLU A 15 -16.14 -8.22 27.67
CA GLU A 15 -17.62 -8.23 27.68
C GLU A 15 -18.21 -6.90 28.19
N ARG A 16 -17.61 -6.28 29.20
CA ARG A 16 -18.01 -4.94 29.67
C ARG A 16 -17.72 -3.84 28.66
N VAL A 17 -16.82 -4.06 27.71
CA VAL A 17 -16.54 -3.10 26.63
C VAL A 17 -17.46 -3.34 25.44
N PHE A 18 -17.53 -4.58 24.95
CA PHE A 18 -18.21 -4.94 23.68
C PHE A 18 -19.65 -5.45 23.85
N GLY A 19 -20.07 -5.88 25.05
CA GLY A 19 -21.39 -6.46 25.29
C GLY A 19 -22.56 -5.51 24.98
N PRO A 20 -23.80 -6.01 24.92
CA PRO A 20 -24.98 -5.22 24.51
C PRO A 20 -25.21 -3.93 25.31
N GLY A 21 -24.90 -3.95 26.62
CA GLY A 21 -24.95 -2.79 27.51
C GLY A 21 -23.55 -2.28 27.89
N GLY A 22 -22.52 -2.65 27.12
CA GLY A 22 -21.14 -2.37 27.42
C GLY A 22 -20.74 -0.89 27.25
N TRP A 23 -19.48 -0.63 27.41
CA TRP A 23 -18.96 0.74 27.30
C TRP A 23 -19.17 1.32 25.90
N LEU A 24 -18.94 0.52 24.84
CA LEU A 24 -19.15 0.96 23.44
C LEU A 24 -20.61 1.32 23.18
N ALA A 25 -21.57 0.51 23.65
CA ALA A 25 -22.99 0.76 23.48
C ALA A 25 -23.45 2.09 24.09
N ARG A 26 -22.77 2.54 25.16
CA ARG A 26 -23.10 3.80 25.85
C ARG A 26 -22.40 5.03 25.27
N HIS A 27 -21.28 4.86 24.58
CA HIS A 27 -20.43 5.98 24.19
C HIS A 27 -20.23 6.15 22.67
N HIS A 28 -20.53 5.11 21.87
CA HIS A 28 -20.43 5.18 20.42
C HIS A 28 -21.82 5.46 19.82
N PRO A 29 -22.04 6.53 19.06
CA PRO A 29 -23.36 7.01 18.65
C PRO A 29 -24.15 6.00 17.80
N ASN A 30 -23.47 5.15 17.04
CA ASN A 30 -24.10 4.18 16.14
C ASN A 30 -23.55 2.76 16.43
N TYR A 31 -23.45 2.41 17.71
CA TYR A 31 -22.95 1.09 18.07
C TYR A 31 -24.02 0.04 17.87
N GLU A 32 -23.70 -0.97 17.08
CA GLU A 32 -24.45 -2.21 16.97
C GLU A 32 -23.62 -3.32 17.64
N HIS A 33 -24.23 -4.04 18.58
CA HIS A 33 -23.56 -5.18 19.18
C HIS A 33 -23.33 -6.29 18.16
N ARG A 34 -22.10 -6.77 18.09
CA ARG A 34 -21.67 -7.83 17.16
C ARG A 34 -20.87 -8.88 17.92
N ALA A 35 -21.38 -10.10 18.02
CA ALA A 35 -20.69 -11.18 18.70
C ALA A 35 -19.30 -11.45 18.10
N SER A 36 -19.18 -11.37 16.77
CA SER A 36 -17.89 -11.53 16.08
C SER A 36 -16.84 -10.47 16.44
N GLN A 37 -17.26 -9.26 16.84
CA GLN A 37 -16.33 -8.24 17.34
C GLN A 37 -15.73 -8.61 18.68
N LEU A 38 -16.54 -9.11 19.61
CA LEU A 38 -16.08 -9.61 20.90
C LEU A 38 -15.18 -10.84 20.70
N GLU A 39 -15.60 -11.79 19.88
CA GLU A 39 -14.82 -13.00 19.58
C GLU A 39 -13.44 -12.68 19.00
N MET A 40 -13.35 -11.66 18.13
CA MET A 40 -12.06 -11.17 17.63
C MET A 40 -11.22 -10.59 18.76
N ALA A 41 -11.80 -9.77 19.61
CA ALA A 41 -11.08 -9.15 20.73
C ALA A 41 -10.53 -10.19 21.71
N GLU A 42 -11.31 -11.23 22.02
CA GLU A 42 -10.88 -12.38 22.84
C GLU A 42 -9.74 -13.15 22.16
N GLY A 43 -9.84 -13.38 20.84
CA GLY A 43 -8.78 -14.03 20.06
C GLY A 43 -7.47 -13.24 20.09
N VAL A 44 -7.53 -11.92 19.94
CA VAL A 44 -6.36 -11.03 20.03
C VAL A 44 -5.78 -11.03 21.46
N GLU A 45 -6.62 -10.94 22.49
CA GLU A 45 -6.15 -11.00 23.88
C GLU A 45 -5.45 -12.33 24.18
N ALA A 46 -6.05 -13.46 23.80
CA ALA A 46 -5.46 -14.78 23.95
C ALA A 46 -4.13 -14.93 23.22
N ALA A 47 -4.02 -14.39 21.99
CA ALA A 47 -2.77 -14.40 21.23
C ALA A 47 -1.66 -13.62 21.93
N LEU A 48 -1.98 -12.46 22.51
CA LEU A 48 -1.04 -11.65 23.29
C LEU A 48 -0.60 -12.34 24.58
N GLU A 49 -1.54 -12.94 25.34
CA GLU A 49 -1.26 -13.61 26.60
C GLU A 49 -0.41 -14.87 26.41
N ASN A 50 -0.75 -15.68 25.40
CA ASN A 50 -0.07 -16.94 25.10
C ASN A 50 1.17 -16.79 24.23
N ARG A 51 1.51 -15.57 23.79
CA ARG A 51 2.63 -15.29 22.87
C ARG A 51 2.55 -16.13 21.61
N GLN A 52 1.39 -16.12 20.97
CA GLN A 52 1.09 -16.91 19.78
C GLN A 52 0.70 -16.01 18.61
N HIS A 53 0.97 -16.46 17.42
CA HIS A 53 0.47 -15.78 16.20
C HIS A 53 -1.02 -16.09 16.01
N LEU A 54 -1.72 -15.11 15.41
CA LEU A 54 -3.14 -15.20 15.09
C LEU A 54 -3.39 -14.72 13.66
N ILE A 55 -4.15 -15.50 12.91
CA ILE A 55 -4.74 -15.07 11.64
C ILE A 55 -6.24 -14.95 11.85
N VAL A 56 -6.80 -13.78 11.58
CA VAL A 56 -8.24 -13.56 11.72
C VAL A 56 -8.82 -12.86 10.50
N GLU A 57 -9.74 -13.55 9.81
CA GLU A 57 -10.60 -12.93 8.81
C GLU A 57 -11.87 -12.43 9.49
N ALA A 58 -12.11 -11.14 9.40
CA ALA A 58 -13.31 -10.50 9.91
C ALA A 58 -13.89 -9.62 8.81
N GLY A 59 -15.06 -9.95 8.31
CA GLY A 59 -15.72 -9.27 7.20
C GLY A 59 -15.83 -7.75 7.40
N THR A 60 -16.15 -7.04 6.33
CA THR A 60 -16.44 -5.59 6.42
C THR A 60 -17.59 -5.34 7.41
N GLY A 61 -17.53 -4.23 8.14
CA GLY A 61 -18.55 -3.90 9.12
C GLY A 61 -18.39 -4.56 10.50
N THR A 62 -17.55 -5.57 10.70
CA THR A 62 -17.31 -6.21 12.00
C THR A 62 -16.79 -5.26 13.08
N GLY A 63 -16.18 -4.14 12.70
CA GLY A 63 -15.51 -3.23 13.64
C GLY A 63 -14.14 -3.74 14.09
N LYS A 64 -13.40 -4.39 13.18
CA LYS A 64 -12.05 -4.93 13.37
C LYS A 64 -11.12 -4.03 14.17
N THR A 65 -11.12 -2.74 13.83
CA THR A 65 -10.25 -1.75 14.46
C THR A 65 -10.40 -1.71 15.97
N LEU A 66 -11.62 -1.56 16.46
CA LEU A 66 -11.88 -1.56 17.92
C LEU A 66 -11.61 -2.93 18.52
N ALA A 67 -11.92 -4.01 17.80
CA ALA A 67 -11.73 -5.38 18.27
C ALA A 67 -10.27 -5.72 18.55
N TYR A 68 -9.30 -5.17 17.79
CA TYR A 68 -7.89 -5.36 18.14
C TYR A 68 -7.33 -4.23 19.03
N LEU A 69 -7.78 -2.97 18.91
CA LEU A 69 -7.25 -1.86 19.70
C LEU A 69 -7.50 -2.04 21.21
N VAL A 70 -8.70 -2.46 21.58
CA VAL A 70 -9.06 -2.62 23.00
C VAL A 70 -8.13 -3.62 23.72
N PRO A 71 -7.94 -4.88 23.26
CA PRO A 71 -7.01 -5.79 23.92
C PRO A 71 -5.55 -5.33 23.87
N LEU A 72 -5.13 -4.61 22.79
CA LEU A 72 -3.79 -4.04 22.73
C LEU A 72 -3.58 -2.98 23.82
N MET A 73 -4.52 -2.05 24.00
CA MET A 73 -4.45 -1.01 25.04
C MET A 73 -4.48 -1.62 26.46
N ARG A 74 -5.19 -2.74 26.64
CA ARG A 74 -5.24 -3.47 27.93
C ARG A 74 -3.98 -4.26 28.23
N SER A 75 -3.21 -4.63 27.22
CA SER A 75 -2.09 -5.58 27.36
C SER A 75 -0.94 -5.04 28.21
N GLY A 76 -0.78 -3.71 28.30
CA GLY A 76 0.37 -3.06 28.93
C GLY A 76 1.71 -3.35 28.23
N ARG A 77 1.68 -3.91 27.02
CA ARG A 77 2.85 -4.22 26.18
C ARG A 77 3.04 -3.15 25.13
N ARG A 78 4.28 -2.97 24.68
CA ARG A 78 4.52 -2.16 23.50
C ARG A 78 4.15 -2.93 22.25
N VAL A 79 3.26 -2.35 21.44
CA VAL A 79 2.75 -2.96 20.20
C VAL A 79 2.91 -2.03 19.03
N VAL A 80 3.30 -2.57 17.89
CA VAL A 80 3.27 -1.89 16.61
C VAL A 80 2.00 -2.29 15.85
N ILE A 81 1.29 -1.31 15.31
CA ILE A 81 0.14 -1.52 14.42
C ILE A 81 0.54 -1.01 13.04
N SER A 82 0.60 -1.90 12.08
CA SER A 82 0.90 -1.58 10.69
C SER A 82 -0.34 -1.73 9.82
N THR A 83 -0.64 -0.70 9.01
CA THR A 83 -1.82 -0.67 8.13
C THR A 83 -1.44 -0.47 6.66
N GLY A 84 -2.34 -0.80 5.73
CA GLY A 84 -2.05 -0.69 4.29
C GLY A 84 -1.86 0.75 3.81
N THR A 85 -2.64 1.72 4.30
CA THR A 85 -2.67 3.08 3.76
C THR A 85 -2.49 4.19 4.81
N LYS A 86 -2.03 5.37 4.36
CA LYS A 86 -1.93 6.57 5.22
C LYS A 86 -3.29 6.99 5.78
N ASN A 87 -4.35 6.87 5.00
CA ASN A 87 -5.70 7.24 5.45
C ASN A 87 -6.18 6.35 6.61
N LEU A 88 -5.90 5.05 6.56
CA LEU A 88 -6.18 4.13 7.68
C LEU A 88 -5.35 4.45 8.92
N GLN A 89 -4.07 4.80 8.75
CA GLN A 89 -3.25 5.29 9.86
C GLN A 89 -3.85 6.52 10.53
N GLU A 90 -4.27 7.49 9.74
CA GLU A 90 -4.86 8.74 10.22
C GLU A 90 -6.21 8.50 10.89
N GLN A 91 -7.04 7.65 10.33
CA GLN A 91 -8.30 7.24 10.96
C GLN A 91 -8.06 6.62 12.33
N LEU A 92 -7.15 5.65 12.42
CA LEU A 92 -6.76 5.03 13.68
C LEU A 92 -6.32 6.07 14.71
N PHE A 93 -5.40 6.94 14.33
CA PHE A 93 -4.77 7.88 15.25
C PHE A 93 -5.66 9.06 15.63
N PHE A 94 -6.40 9.64 14.69
CA PHE A 94 -7.19 10.86 14.95
C PHE A 94 -8.65 10.60 15.32
N LYS A 95 -9.19 9.39 15.07
CA LYS A 95 -10.58 9.04 15.36
C LYS A 95 -10.70 7.94 16.41
N ASP A 96 -10.12 6.77 16.16
CA ASP A 96 -10.37 5.59 16.99
C ASP A 96 -9.60 5.66 18.33
N VAL A 97 -8.32 6.05 18.30
CA VAL A 97 -7.51 6.22 19.51
C VAL A 97 -8.05 7.29 20.46
N PRO A 98 -8.40 8.53 20.02
CA PRO A 98 -9.00 9.53 20.91
C PRO A 98 -10.32 9.10 21.53
N PHE A 99 -11.13 8.32 20.80
CA PHE A 99 -12.34 7.73 21.32
C PHE A 99 -12.04 6.75 22.46
N LEU A 100 -11.10 5.83 22.27
CA LEU A 100 -10.71 4.83 23.28
C LEU A 100 -9.89 5.40 24.44
N ARG A 101 -9.24 6.56 24.29
CA ARG A 101 -8.57 7.25 25.39
C ARG A 101 -9.49 7.63 26.55
N LYS A 102 -10.79 7.73 26.30
CA LYS A 102 -11.78 7.93 27.38
C LYS A 102 -11.84 6.72 28.33
N LEU A 103 -11.50 5.53 27.82
CA LEU A 103 -11.45 4.29 28.58
C LEU A 103 -10.03 3.94 29.07
N PHE A 104 -9.01 4.35 28.30
CA PHE A 104 -7.59 4.06 28.52
C PHE A 104 -6.75 5.35 28.49
N PRO A 105 -6.92 6.28 29.46
CA PRO A 105 -6.26 7.58 29.42
C PRO A 105 -4.73 7.54 29.55
N GLU A 106 -4.18 6.53 30.19
CA GLU A 106 -2.74 6.35 30.40
C GLU A 106 -1.99 5.80 29.20
N VAL A 107 -2.67 5.22 28.21
CA VAL A 107 -2.01 4.59 27.07
C VAL A 107 -1.48 5.68 26.12
N ARG A 108 -0.18 5.65 25.92
CA ARG A 108 0.50 6.57 25.02
C ARG A 108 0.57 5.98 23.63
N VAL A 109 0.04 6.71 22.67
CA VAL A 109 -0.03 6.28 21.27
C VAL A 109 0.67 7.31 20.40
N THR A 110 1.50 6.85 19.47
CA THR A 110 2.17 7.69 18.48
C THR A 110 1.91 7.21 17.06
N LEU A 111 1.85 8.17 16.14
CA LEU A 111 1.80 7.93 14.70
C LEU A 111 3.17 8.22 14.11
N MET A 112 3.73 7.25 13.38
CA MET A 112 4.95 7.45 12.61
C MET A 112 4.67 7.29 11.13
N LYS A 113 5.15 8.24 10.34
CA LYS A 113 5.11 8.22 8.88
C LYS A 113 6.52 8.20 8.31
N GLY A 114 6.66 7.84 7.04
CA GLY A 114 7.93 7.93 6.33
C GLY A 114 8.47 9.38 6.32
N ARG A 115 9.79 9.54 6.38
CA ARG A 115 10.48 10.83 6.56
C ARG A 115 10.11 11.90 5.54
N GLN A 116 9.71 11.50 4.33
CA GLN A 116 9.23 12.41 3.28
C GLN A 116 7.91 13.12 3.62
N ASN A 117 7.20 12.68 4.67
CA ASN A 117 6.00 13.35 5.16
C ASN A 117 6.31 14.47 6.17
N TYR A 118 7.55 14.65 6.57
CA TYR A 118 7.94 15.65 7.57
C TYR A 118 8.83 16.74 6.98
N LEU A 119 8.65 17.96 7.49
CA LEU A 119 9.48 19.10 7.15
C LEU A 119 10.90 18.93 7.71
N CYS A 120 11.91 19.24 6.92
CA CYS A 120 13.28 19.44 7.38
C CYS A 120 13.53 20.94 7.68
N ARG A 121 13.67 21.30 8.94
CA ARG A 121 13.98 22.68 9.35
C ARG A 121 15.28 23.20 8.75
N GLN A 122 16.30 22.36 8.67
CA GLN A 122 17.57 22.77 8.08
C GLN A 122 17.41 23.21 6.63
N LYS A 123 16.72 22.40 5.81
CA LYS A 123 16.45 22.76 4.40
C LYS A 123 15.60 24.02 4.25
N LEU A 124 14.63 24.19 5.13
CA LEU A 124 13.79 25.40 5.12
C LEU A 124 14.62 26.66 5.40
N TYR A 125 15.52 26.61 6.37
CA TYR A 125 16.40 27.72 6.73
C TYR A 125 17.54 27.93 5.72
N ASP A 126 18.02 26.86 5.08
CA ASP A 126 18.98 26.97 4.00
C ASP A 126 18.38 27.65 2.77
N LEU A 127 17.10 27.34 2.48
CA LEU A 127 16.37 28.04 1.40
C LEU A 127 16.15 29.52 1.70
N GLU A 128 16.05 29.91 2.97
CA GLU A 128 15.94 31.30 3.40
C GLU A 128 17.25 32.07 3.15
N LYS A 129 18.41 31.41 3.42
CA LYS A 129 19.74 32.02 3.22
C LYS A 129 20.09 32.16 1.73
N GLN A 130 19.65 31.21 0.91
CA GLN A 130 19.90 31.18 -0.53
C GLN A 130 18.57 30.90 -1.26
N PRO A 131 17.72 31.91 -1.48
CA PRO A 131 16.44 31.76 -2.13
C PRO A 131 16.63 31.23 -3.56
N THR A 132 16.16 30.01 -3.81
CA THR A 132 16.15 29.37 -5.13
C THR A 132 14.73 28.99 -5.54
N LEU A 133 13.74 29.83 -5.14
CA LEU A 133 12.33 29.61 -5.42
C LEU A 133 12.08 29.68 -6.94
N LYS A 134 11.27 28.77 -7.43
CA LYS A 134 10.95 28.65 -8.85
C LYS A 134 9.48 29.04 -9.05
N GLY A 135 9.27 30.12 -9.80
CA GLY A 135 7.92 30.60 -10.12
C GLY A 135 7.17 31.25 -8.93
N MET A 136 6.04 31.86 -9.28
CA MET A 136 5.21 32.60 -8.32
C MET A 136 4.58 31.70 -7.25
N GLU A 137 4.24 30.47 -7.62
CA GLU A 137 3.61 29.51 -6.70
C GLU A 137 4.50 29.18 -5.50
N GLU A 138 5.79 28.89 -5.71
CA GLU A 138 6.73 28.65 -4.61
C GLU A 138 6.96 29.90 -3.76
N VAL A 139 6.95 31.09 -4.37
CA VAL A 139 7.08 32.36 -3.66
C VAL A 139 5.90 32.61 -2.73
N GLU A 140 4.70 32.24 -3.11
CA GLU A 140 3.50 32.34 -2.29
C GLU A 140 3.42 31.25 -1.21
N GLN A 141 3.87 30.03 -1.53
CA GLN A 141 3.85 28.89 -0.60
C GLN A 141 4.87 29.07 0.54
N TYR A 142 6.05 29.64 0.28
CA TYR A 142 7.14 29.70 1.24
C TYR A 142 6.81 30.47 2.53
N PRO A 143 6.27 31.70 2.52
CA PRO A 143 5.90 32.41 3.74
C PRO A 143 4.88 31.64 4.59
N ARG A 144 3.90 31.00 3.96
CA ARG A 144 2.90 30.19 4.65
C ARG A 144 3.52 28.96 5.32
N LEU A 145 4.52 28.35 4.68
CA LEU A 145 5.30 27.25 5.28
C LEU A 145 6.12 27.71 6.49
N ARG A 146 6.72 28.92 6.45
CA ARG A 146 7.45 29.50 7.57
C ARG A 146 6.54 29.79 8.76
N GLU A 147 5.36 30.36 8.52
CA GLU A 147 4.37 30.60 9.55
C GLU A 147 3.89 29.30 10.19
N TRP A 148 3.61 28.29 9.40
CA TRP A 148 3.22 26.97 9.88
C TRP A 148 4.34 26.29 10.67
N GLU A 149 5.58 26.33 10.20
CA GLU A 149 6.73 25.73 10.90
C GLU A 149 6.87 26.27 12.33
N ALA A 150 6.59 27.54 12.55
CA ALA A 150 6.65 28.15 13.88
C ALA A 150 5.56 27.62 14.85
N ARG A 151 4.46 27.08 14.33
CA ARG A 151 3.29 26.64 15.13
C ARG A 151 3.14 25.13 15.23
N THR A 152 3.62 24.39 14.22
CA THR A 152 3.44 22.94 14.18
C THR A 152 4.25 22.23 15.26
N LYS A 153 3.63 21.22 15.87
CA LYS A 153 4.26 20.33 16.84
C LYS A 153 4.78 19.03 16.22
N THR A 154 4.36 18.71 14.99
CA THR A 154 4.69 17.43 14.32
C THR A 154 5.55 17.65 13.09
N GLY A 155 5.39 18.76 12.39
CA GLY A 155 6.00 18.99 11.08
C GLY A 155 5.44 18.11 9.97
N ASP A 156 4.28 17.48 10.18
CA ASP A 156 3.65 16.55 9.23
C ASP A 156 2.95 17.33 8.11
N ARG A 157 3.28 17.01 6.86
CA ARG A 157 2.67 17.59 5.66
C ARG A 157 1.14 17.50 5.65
N ALA A 158 0.56 16.47 6.27
CA ALA A 158 -0.90 16.32 6.34
C ALA A 158 -1.62 17.48 7.03
N GLU A 159 -0.91 18.30 7.84
CA GLU A 159 -1.44 19.53 8.41
C GLU A 159 -1.63 20.65 7.37
N LEU A 160 -1.06 20.52 6.16
CA LEU A 160 -1.02 21.52 5.10
C LEU A 160 -2.09 21.23 4.02
N SER A 161 -3.36 21.30 4.36
CA SER A 161 -4.47 21.06 3.42
C SER A 161 -4.46 22.00 2.19
N TRP A 162 -3.80 23.15 2.30
CA TRP A 162 -3.65 24.13 1.24
C TRP A 162 -2.48 23.86 0.29
N LEU A 163 -1.55 22.94 0.64
CA LEU A 163 -0.39 22.61 -0.20
C LEU A 163 -0.74 21.44 -1.14
N PRO A 164 -0.80 21.64 -2.46
CA PRO A 164 -1.15 20.59 -3.40
C PRO A 164 -0.18 19.40 -3.33
N ASP A 165 -0.69 18.20 -3.62
CA ASP A 165 0.16 17.01 -3.70
C ASP A 165 1.22 17.10 -4.82
N SER A 166 0.94 17.87 -5.84
CA SER A 166 1.85 18.18 -6.95
C SER A 166 2.89 19.26 -6.65
N SER A 167 2.91 19.84 -5.44
CA SER A 167 3.88 20.90 -5.11
C SER A 167 5.32 20.45 -5.31
N GLU A 168 6.08 21.14 -6.15
CA GLU A 168 7.51 20.90 -6.37
C GLU A 168 8.38 21.41 -5.23
N LEU A 169 7.86 22.31 -4.38
CA LEU A 169 8.57 22.86 -3.23
C LEU A 169 8.75 21.82 -2.12
N TRP A 170 7.72 21.02 -1.82
CA TRP A 170 7.77 20.05 -0.72
C TRP A 170 8.90 19.02 -0.82
N PRO A 171 9.16 18.34 -1.97
CA PRO A 171 10.28 17.41 -2.11
C PRO A 171 11.66 18.03 -1.86
N ARG A 172 11.78 19.35 -1.94
CA ARG A 172 13.01 20.08 -1.64
C ARG A 172 13.18 20.37 -0.14
N LEU A 173 12.07 20.33 0.62
CA LEU A 173 12.00 20.68 2.05
C LEU A 173 11.80 19.47 2.96
N ASP A 174 11.43 18.31 2.41
CA ASP A 174 11.17 17.11 3.19
C ASP A 174 12.43 16.57 3.91
N ALA A 175 12.21 15.80 4.97
CA ALA A 175 13.27 15.28 5.83
C ALA A 175 13.85 13.93 5.32
N ARG A 176 13.91 13.71 3.99
CA ARG A 176 14.45 12.47 3.41
C ARG A 176 15.83 12.11 3.94
N ARG A 177 16.12 10.79 4.00
CA ARG A 177 17.34 10.26 4.60
C ARG A 177 18.59 10.65 3.81
N GLU A 178 18.48 10.71 2.50
CA GLU A 178 19.57 10.89 1.54
C GLU A 178 20.36 12.20 1.75
N THR A 179 19.70 13.21 2.27
CA THR A 179 20.30 14.54 2.53
C THR A 179 20.39 14.89 4.01
N CYS A 180 20.07 13.95 4.92
CA CYS A 180 20.06 14.19 6.36
C CYS A 180 21.44 13.91 6.98
N THR A 181 21.94 14.85 7.78
CA THR A 181 23.24 14.73 8.51
C THR A 181 23.10 14.16 9.92
N GLY A 182 21.89 13.72 10.31
CA GLY A 182 21.64 13.08 11.60
C GLY A 182 22.04 13.95 12.79
N GLN A 183 22.77 13.40 13.75
CA GLN A 183 23.21 14.07 14.97
C GLN A 183 24.13 15.28 14.72
N LYS A 184 24.79 15.33 13.55
CA LYS A 184 25.64 16.48 13.16
C LYS A 184 24.84 17.68 12.60
N CYS A 185 23.49 17.55 12.49
CA CYS A 185 22.63 18.62 12.00
C CYS A 185 22.50 19.73 13.05
N ALA A 186 22.66 20.99 12.65
CA ALA A 186 22.46 22.15 13.53
C ALA A 186 21.03 22.25 14.11
N GLN A 187 20.06 21.60 13.46
CA GLN A 187 18.67 21.55 13.91
C GLN A 187 18.28 20.25 14.61
N PHE A 188 19.26 19.41 15.01
CA PHE A 188 19.00 18.06 15.55
C PHE A 188 18.03 18.07 16.74
N GLU A 189 18.27 18.92 17.74
CA GLU A 189 17.43 19.04 18.94
C GLU A 189 15.99 19.52 18.64
N ARG A 190 15.82 20.28 17.57
CA ARG A 190 14.53 20.80 17.12
C ARG A 190 13.93 20.04 15.94
N CYS A 191 14.56 18.92 15.57
CA CYS A 191 14.18 18.14 14.39
C CYS A 191 12.88 17.37 14.63
N PHE A 192 11.91 17.50 13.72
CA PHE A 192 10.64 16.78 13.80
C PHE A 192 10.82 15.25 13.75
N ILE A 193 11.83 14.77 13.01
CA ILE A 193 12.18 13.34 12.96
C ILE A 193 12.73 12.89 14.32
N THR A 194 13.60 13.66 14.96
CA THR A 194 14.11 13.37 16.32
C THR A 194 12.96 13.30 17.32
N TRP A 195 12.07 14.28 17.30
CA TRP A 195 10.89 14.31 18.17
C TRP A 195 9.92 13.14 17.91
N MET A 196 9.73 12.75 16.64
CA MET A 196 8.92 11.59 16.31
C MET A 196 9.49 10.31 16.91
N HIS A 197 10.81 10.09 16.76
CA HIS A 197 11.47 8.91 17.36
C HIS A 197 11.43 8.92 18.90
N GLN A 198 11.65 10.08 19.54
CA GLN A 198 11.53 10.20 21.00
C GLN A 198 10.12 9.84 21.49
N ARG A 199 9.09 10.36 20.84
CA ARG A 199 7.69 9.99 21.15
C ARG A 199 7.43 8.50 20.98
N ALA A 200 7.98 7.89 19.92
CA ALA A 200 7.83 6.46 19.69
C ALA A 200 8.49 5.64 20.81
N GLN A 201 9.67 6.06 21.30
CA GLN A 201 10.36 5.42 22.41
C GLN A 201 9.54 5.46 23.73
N GLU A 202 8.70 6.47 23.90
CA GLU A 202 7.86 6.64 25.08
C GLU A 202 6.47 6.02 24.94
N SER A 203 6.08 5.57 23.74
CA SER A 203 4.72 5.10 23.45
C SER A 203 4.53 3.61 23.72
N ASP A 204 3.31 3.27 24.11
CA ASP A 204 2.85 1.89 24.29
C ASP A 204 2.34 1.31 22.97
N LEU A 205 1.65 2.14 22.15
CA LEU A 205 1.21 1.76 20.80
C LEU A 205 1.85 2.67 19.75
N ILE A 206 2.35 2.07 18.69
CA ILE A 206 3.00 2.78 17.57
C ILE A 206 2.27 2.42 16.29
N ILE A 207 1.65 3.41 15.66
CA ILE A 207 0.91 3.23 14.42
C ILE A 207 1.82 3.61 13.24
N VAL A 208 1.99 2.68 12.29
CA VAL A 208 2.79 2.84 11.07
C VAL A 208 2.03 2.34 9.85
N ASN A 209 2.53 2.60 8.64
CA ASN A 209 2.09 1.87 7.47
C ASN A 209 3.03 0.71 7.14
N HIS A 210 2.59 -0.21 6.29
CA HIS A 210 3.39 -1.37 5.91
C HIS A 210 4.74 -0.99 5.32
N HIS A 211 4.82 0.05 4.52
CA HIS A 211 6.08 0.52 3.93
C HIS A 211 7.10 0.96 4.99
N LEU A 212 6.67 1.71 6.02
CA LEU A 212 7.58 2.10 7.11
C LEU A 212 7.97 0.91 7.99
N PHE A 213 7.02 -0.01 8.23
CA PHE A 213 7.28 -1.24 8.96
C PHE A 213 8.34 -2.09 8.26
N PHE A 214 8.22 -2.34 6.96
CA PHE A 214 9.21 -3.10 6.21
C PHE A 214 10.54 -2.36 6.06
N ALA A 215 10.52 -1.01 6.03
CA ALA A 215 11.72 -0.19 6.12
C ALA A 215 12.51 -0.44 7.40
N ASP A 216 11.82 -0.50 8.53
CA ASP A 216 12.42 -0.86 9.81
C ASP A 216 12.98 -2.30 9.80
N LEU A 217 12.18 -3.24 9.31
CA LEU A 217 12.57 -4.65 9.25
C LEU A 217 13.85 -4.87 8.40
N GLY A 218 13.99 -4.14 7.29
CA GLY A 218 15.18 -4.19 6.45
C GLY A 218 16.42 -3.57 7.12
N LEU A 219 16.26 -2.48 7.87
CA LEU A 219 17.39 -1.81 8.56
C LEU A 219 17.92 -2.62 9.74
N ARG A 220 17.07 -3.29 10.50
CA ARG A 220 17.45 -4.18 11.61
C ARG A 220 18.41 -5.30 11.19
N GLN A 221 18.49 -5.59 9.90
CA GLN A 221 19.40 -6.58 9.29
C GLN A 221 20.86 -6.14 9.24
N MET A 222 21.10 -4.83 9.09
CA MET A 222 22.43 -4.29 8.86
C MET A 222 23.13 -3.89 10.17
N ASP A 223 22.71 -4.43 11.32
CA ASP A 223 23.15 -4.03 12.67
C ASP A 223 22.98 -2.52 12.96
N PHE A 224 22.16 -1.84 12.17
CA PHE A 224 21.74 -0.47 12.46
C PHE A 224 20.58 -0.46 13.43
N ALA A 225 20.57 0.54 14.32
CA ALA A 225 19.42 0.79 15.17
C ALA A 225 18.15 0.93 14.31
N GLY A 226 17.11 0.16 14.60
CA GLY A 226 15.85 0.20 13.89
C GLY A 226 15.20 1.58 13.94
N LEU A 227 14.27 1.83 13.04
CA LEU A 227 13.45 3.05 13.04
C LEU A 227 12.42 3.00 14.17
N LEU A 228 11.93 1.81 14.48
CA LEU A 228 10.94 1.54 15.54
C LEU A 228 11.66 1.07 16.81
N PRO A 229 11.20 1.46 18.00
CA PRO A 229 11.67 0.84 19.24
C PRO A 229 11.29 -0.65 19.29
N ASP A 230 11.90 -1.40 20.19
CA ASP A 230 11.55 -2.81 20.38
C ASP A 230 10.09 -2.95 20.83
N TYR A 231 9.41 -3.94 20.29
CA TYR A 231 8.00 -4.23 20.53
C TYR A 231 7.79 -5.73 20.80
N ALA A 232 6.81 -6.05 21.64
CA ALA A 232 6.48 -7.42 22.00
C ALA A 232 5.44 -8.05 21.05
N ALA A 233 4.62 -7.23 20.40
CA ALA A 233 3.60 -7.72 19.48
C ALA A 233 3.41 -6.79 18.28
N LEU A 234 2.86 -7.35 17.21
CA LEU A 234 2.61 -6.67 15.95
C LEU A 234 1.21 -6.99 15.45
N VAL A 235 0.49 -5.98 15.01
CA VAL A 235 -0.73 -6.15 14.21
C VAL A 235 -0.44 -5.71 12.78
N LEU A 236 -0.72 -6.58 11.83
CA LEU A 236 -0.70 -6.30 10.40
C LEU A 236 -2.15 -6.25 9.90
N ASP A 237 -2.70 -5.04 9.84
CA ASP A 237 -4.05 -4.81 9.33
C ASP A 237 -4.04 -4.67 7.81
N GLU A 238 -5.04 -5.17 7.12
CA GLU A 238 -5.08 -5.40 5.67
C GLU A 238 -3.95 -6.34 5.22
N ALA A 239 -3.79 -7.44 5.96
CA ALA A 239 -2.68 -8.38 5.80
C ALA A 239 -2.59 -9.05 4.42
N HIS A 240 -3.61 -8.94 3.59
CA HIS A 240 -3.58 -9.38 2.19
C HIS A 240 -2.59 -8.57 1.31
N GLU A 241 -2.14 -7.38 1.76
CA GLU A 241 -1.16 -6.56 1.04
C GLU A 241 0.30 -6.90 1.40
N ILE A 242 0.52 -7.68 2.46
CA ILE A 242 1.84 -7.90 3.06
C ILE A 242 2.84 -8.51 2.09
N GLU A 243 2.43 -9.52 1.32
CA GLU A 243 3.32 -10.16 0.34
C GLU A 243 3.84 -9.16 -0.69
N ASP A 244 2.95 -8.36 -1.26
CA ASP A 244 3.32 -7.41 -2.32
C ASP A 244 4.21 -6.28 -1.78
N VAL A 245 3.90 -5.75 -0.58
CA VAL A 245 4.73 -4.72 0.05
C VAL A 245 6.09 -5.28 0.45
N ALA A 246 6.15 -6.49 1.01
CA ALA A 246 7.41 -7.16 1.35
C ALA A 246 8.26 -7.41 0.10
N THR A 247 7.64 -7.92 -0.98
CA THR A 247 8.29 -8.16 -2.27
C THR A 247 8.92 -6.87 -2.82
N GLN A 248 8.18 -5.78 -2.79
CA GLN A 248 8.68 -4.48 -3.23
C GLN A 248 9.82 -3.98 -2.33
N TYR A 249 9.71 -4.18 -1.04
CA TYR A 249 10.66 -3.65 -0.08
C TYR A 249 12.00 -4.42 -0.06
N PHE A 250 11.95 -5.75 -0.16
CA PHE A 250 13.14 -6.59 -0.25
C PHE A 250 13.74 -6.65 -1.66
N GLY A 251 13.08 -6.02 -2.63
CA GLY A 251 13.63 -5.77 -3.96
C GLY A 251 14.64 -4.63 -3.99
N LEU A 252 15.41 -4.59 -5.06
CA LEU A 252 16.37 -3.52 -5.34
C LEU A 252 15.98 -2.81 -6.64
N GLN A 253 15.92 -1.48 -6.59
CA GLN A 253 15.56 -0.65 -7.74
C GLN A 253 16.63 0.38 -8.03
N VAL A 254 17.02 0.50 -9.30
CA VAL A 254 17.80 1.63 -9.83
C VAL A 254 17.06 2.31 -10.97
N SER A 255 17.28 3.61 -11.17
CA SER A 255 16.62 4.36 -12.23
C SER A 255 17.44 5.57 -12.68
N ASN A 256 17.13 6.08 -13.87
CA ASN A 256 17.70 7.34 -14.35
C ASN A 256 17.40 8.51 -13.38
N TYR A 257 16.25 8.49 -12.70
CA TYR A 257 15.91 9.52 -11.72
C TYR A 257 16.81 9.49 -10.49
N ARG A 258 17.21 8.31 -9.99
CA ARG A 258 18.14 8.21 -8.85
C ARG A 258 19.53 8.76 -9.20
N VAL A 259 19.98 8.56 -10.45
CA VAL A 259 21.23 9.14 -10.95
C VAL A 259 21.14 10.66 -11.03
N GLU A 260 20.08 11.18 -11.62
CA GLU A 260 19.86 12.64 -11.73
C GLU A 260 19.68 13.28 -10.35
N GLU A 261 19.02 12.63 -9.41
CA GLU A 261 18.87 13.11 -8.04
C GLU A 261 20.26 13.24 -7.36
N LEU A 262 21.12 12.23 -7.47
CA LEU A 262 22.48 12.28 -6.95
C LEU A 262 23.28 13.43 -7.58
N ALA A 263 23.20 13.60 -8.89
CA ALA A 263 23.86 14.65 -9.64
C ALA A 263 23.40 16.05 -9.18
N ARG A 264 22.11 16.28 -9.12
CA ARG A 264 21.49 17.53 -8.70
C ARG A 264 21.80 17.87 -7.24
N ASP A 265 21.73 16.88 -6.34
CA ASP A 265 22.02 17.06 -4.92
C ASP A 265 23.49 17.40 -4.70
N THR A 266 24.40 16.83 -5.51
CA THR A 266 25.82 17.15 -5.48
C THR A 266 26.06 18.62 -5.85
N GLU A 267 25.52 19.09 -6.96
CA GLU A 267 25.64 20.51 -7.39
C GLU A 267 25.05 21.47 -6.34
N ALA A 268 23.87 21.14 -5.81
CA ALA A 268 23.19 21.95 -4.81
C ALA A 268 24.01 22.03 -3.51
N THR A 269 24.58 20.91 -3.06
CA THR A 269 25.40 20.85 -1.84
C THR A 269 26.71 21.66 -2.00
N LEU A 270 27.42 21.50 -3.12
CA LEU A 270 28.61 22.30 -3.40
C LEU A 270 28.32 23.81 -3.33
N ARG A 271 27.23 24.22 -3.99
CA ARG A 271 26.80 25.65 -3.99
C ARG A 271 26.46 26.12 -2.57
N LEU A 272 25.67 25.34 -1.83
CA LEU A 272 25.22 25.71 -0.49
C LEU A 272 26.37 25.84 0.51
N LYS A 273 27.40 24.98 0.38
CA LYS A 273 28.59 24.98 1.24
C LYS A 273 29.69 25.92 0.75
N GLY A 274 29.50 26.60 -0.38
CA GLY A 274 30.53 27.46 -0.98
C GLY A 274 31.76 26.70 -1.49
N LEU A 275 31.65 25.37 -1.68
CA LEU A 275 32.73 24.53 -2.17
C LEU A 275 32.84 24.65 -3.69
N ARG A 276 34.04 24.99 -4.17
CA ARG A 276 34.34 25.10 -5.61
C ARG A 276 35.26 23.97 -6.01
N SER A 277 34.75 23.05 -6.84
CA SER A 277 35.58 22.02 -7.48
C SER A 277 35.08 21.80 -8.92
N ALA A 278 35.94 22.12 -9.87
CA ALA A 278 35.70 21.88 -11.28
C ALA A 278 35.73 20.36 -11.58
N GLU A 279 36.53 19.59 -10.84
CA GLU A 279 36.63 18.15 -10.96
C GLU A 279 35.33 17.45 -10.60
N VAL A 280 34.72 17.83 -9.47
CA VAL A 280 33.40 17.27 -9.05
C VAL A 280 32.31 17.66 -10.05
N LEU A 281 32.26 18.91 -10.51
CA LEU A 281 31.27 19.35 -11.50
C LEU A 281 31.46 18.62 -12.85
N THR A 282 32.69 18.38 -13.26
CA THR A 282 33.01 17.58 -14.46
C THR A 282 32.53 16.12 -14.26
N ALA A 283 32.77 15.52 -13.08
CA ALA A 283 32.30 14.16 -12.77
C ALA A 283 30.79 14.07 -12.78
N VAL A 284 30.07 15.08 -12.27
CA VAL A 284 28.60 15.16 -12.33
C VAL A 284 28.10 15.22 -13.77
N GLY A 285 28.70 16.04 -14.63
CA GLY A 285 28.36 16.13 -16.05
C GLY A 285 28.60 14.81 -16.80
N GLU A 286 29.74 14.14 -16.51
CA GLU A 286 30.06 12.81 -17.05
C GLU A 286 29.02 11.78 -16.60
N LEU A 287 28.64 11.78 -15.32
CA LEU A 287 27.64 10.86 -14.76
C LEU A 287 26.30 10.98 -15.48
N ARG A 288 25.77 12.20 -15.66
CA ARG A 288 24.53 12.43 -16.40
C ARG A 288 24.60 11.88 -17.82
N ARG A 289 25.66 12.25 -18.56
CA ARG A 289 25.84 11.79 -19.93
C ARG A 289 25.90 10.28 -20.05
N ARG A 290 26.62 9.60 -19.13
CA ARG A 290 26.72 8.13 -19.13
C ARG A 290 25.41 7.45 -18.75
N ALA A 291 24.65 8.04 -17.84
CA ALA A 291 23.33 7.57 -17.50
C ALA A 291 22.37 7.69 -18.69
N ASP A 292 22.32 8.85 -19.36
CA ASP A 292 21.47 9.05 -20.54
C ASP A 292 21.77 8.00 -21.61
N LEU A 293 23.04 7.79 -21.94
CA LEU A 293 23.47 6.77 -22.92
C LEU A 293 23.05 5.35 -22.55
N LEU A 294 23.07 4.97 -21.28
CA LEU A 294 22.64 3.64 -20.84
C LEU A 294 21.12 3.51 -20.90
N PHE A 295 20.39 4.51 -20.38
CA PHE A 295 18.92 4.42 -20.28
C PHE A 295 18.21 4.61 -21.62
N GLU A 296 18.84 5.25 -22.60
CA GLU A 296 18.34 5.31 -23.99
C GLU A 296 18.32 3.95 -24.70
N LEU A 297 19.09 2.97 -24.23
CA LEU A 297 19.10 1.61 -24.79
C LEU A 297 17.80 0.83 -24.49
N PHE A 298 17.01 1.27 -23.52
CA PHE A 298 15.75 0.62 -23.18
C PHE A 298 14.62 1.09 -24.10
N PRO A 299 13.79 0.17 -24.61
CA PRO A 299 12.69 0.50 -25.54
C PRO A 299 11.74 1.57 -25.04
N ALA A 300 11.13 2.33 -25.94
CA ALA A 300 10.25 3.46 -25.64
C ALA A 300 8.84 3.06 -25.14
N GLY A 301 8.45 1.79 -25.22
CA GLY A 301 7.13 1.30 -24.80
C GLY A 301 6.93 1.37 -23.29
N GLU A 302 5.78 1.90 -22.85
CA GLU A 302 5.41 1.88 -21.42
C GLU A 302 5.08 0.46 -20.95
N GLY A 303 5.36 0.18 -19.67
CA GLY A 303 5.02 -1.06 -19.00
C GLY A 303 6.23 -1.82 -18.46
N ARG A 304 5.93 -3.04 -17.95
CA ARG A 304 6.91 -3.93 -17.32
C ARG A 304 7.35 -5.01 -18.29
N THR A 305 8.66 -5.26 -18.33
CA THR A 305 9.27 -6.24 -19.23
C THR A 305 10.28 -7.08 -18.46
N SER A 306 10.23 -8.41 -18.62
CA SER A 306 11.25 -9.30 -18.09
C SER A 306 12.61 -8.98 -18.70
N PHE A 307 13.65 -9.12 -17.93
CA PHE A 307 15.03 -8.87 -18.37
C PHE A 307 15.81 -10.20 -18.51
N ASP A 308 15.15 -11.22 -19.07
CA ASP A 308 15.73 -12.56 -19.24
C ASP A 308 16.97 -12.56 -20.16
N ASN A 309 17.06 -11.58 -21.09
CA ASN A 309 18.18 -11.40 -22.00
C ASN A 309 19.31 -10.49 -21.45
N ARG A 310 19.39 -10.35 -20.13
CA ARG A 310 20.31 -9.40 -19.46
C ARG A 310 21.79 -9.65 -19.81
N ASP A 311 22.20 -10.90 -19.87
CA ASP A 311 23.60 -11.27 -20.17
C ASP A 311 23.97 -10.84 -21.59
N SER A 312 23.13 -11.14 -22.58
CA SER A 312 23.31 -10.67 -23.96
C SER A 312 23.28 -9.14 -24.07
N PHE A 313 22.41 -8.48 -23.28
CA PHE A 313 22.37 -7.03 -23.21
C PHE A 313 23.71 -6.46 -22.70
N LEU A 314 24.27 -7.05 -21.63
CA LEU A 314 25.56 -6.64 -21.08
C LEU A 314 26.72 -6.90 -22.04
N GLU A 315 26.71 -8.02 -22.76
CA GLU A 315 27.74 -8.30 -23.78
C GLU A 315 27.76 -7.24 -24.89
N VAL A 316 26.59 -6.90 -25.42
CA VAL A 316 26.46 -5.90 -26.51
C VAL A 316 26.75 -4.49 -26.02
N HIS A 317 26.32 -4.13 -24.82
CA HIS A 317 26.35 -2.76 -24.30
C HIS A 317 27.37 -2.56 -23.17
N ARG A 318 28.36 -3.43 -23.06
CA ARG A 318 29.38 -3.42 -21.99
C ARG A 318 30.05 -2.05 -21.80
N GLY A 319 30.34 -1.36 -22.91
CA GLY A 319 30.97 -0.04 -22.86
C GLY A 319 30.08 1.04 -22.21
N GLY A 320 28.78 1.01 -22.48
CA GLY A 320 27.80 1.92 -21.87
C GLY A 320 27.67 1.67 -20.37
N TYR A 321 27.49 0.41 -19.99
CA TYR A 321 27.38 -0.03 -18.60
C TYR A 321 28.63 0.30 -17.77
N THR A 322 29.81 -0.15 -18.23
CA THR A 322 31.08 0.13 -17.54
C THR A 322 31.38 1.63 -17.47
N GLY A 323 30.98 2.37 -18.50
CA GLY A 323 31.08 3.83 -18.52
C GLY A 323 30.28 4.49 -17.39
N LEU A 324 29.05 4.01 -17.08
CA LEU A 324 28.26 4.51 -15.96
C LEU A 324 28.89 4.16 -14.61
N LEU A 325 29.34 2.90 -14.42
CA LEU A 325 29.99 2.49 -13.17
C LEU A 325 31.25 3.32 -12.90
N ASN A 326 32.07 3.54 -13.94
CA ASN A 326 33.28 4.37 -13.84
C ASN A 326 32.94 5.84 -13.54
N ALA A 327 31.84 6.38 -14.07
CA ALA A 327 31.42 7.74 -13.77
C ALA A 327 30.94 7.87 -12.29
N LEU A 328 30.26 6.87 -11.75
CA LEU A 328 29.90 6.81 -10.33
C LEU A 328 31.15 6.70 -9.44
N LEU A 329 32.10 5.84 -9.78
CA LEU A 329 33.38 5.70 -9.07
C LEU A 329 34.21 7.01 -9.11
N ARG A 330 34.22 7.68 -10.26
CA ARG A 330 34.88 8.99 -10.41
C ARG A 330 34.21 10.03 -9.50
N LEU A 331 32.88 10.12 -9.48
CA LEU A 331 32.19 11.05 -8.60
C LEU A 331 32.52 10.77 -7.14
N GLU A 332 32.46 9.51 -6.69
CA GLU A 332 32.87 9.08 -5.34
C GLU A 332 34.27 9.55 -5.02
N THR A 333 35.24 9.30 -5.93
CA THR A 333 36.66 9.63 -5.77
C THR A 333 36.86 11.15 -5.64
N GLU A 334 36.23 11.95 -6.52
CA GLU A 334 36.43 13.41 -6.51
C GLU A 334 35.74 14.06 -5.28
N LEU A 335 34.58 13.53 -4.82
CA LEU A 335 33.96 13.95 -3.55
C LEU A 335 34.88 13.62 -2.36
N SER A 336 35.52 12.46 -2.38
CA SER A 336 36.43 12.01 -1.31
C SER A 336 37.77 12.76 -1.28
N ARG A 337 38.16 13.40 -2.37
CA ARG A 337 39.37 14.23 -2.47
C ARG A 337 39.22 15.68 -2.00
N LEU A 338 37.97 16.13 -1.79
CA LEU A 338 37.73 17.48 -1.31
C LEU A 338 38.41 17.70 0.06
N LYS A 339 39.12 18.85 0.22
CA LYS A 339 39.80 19.20 1.46
C LYS A 339 38.84 19.38 2.62
N GLU A 340 37.70 20.02 2.35
CA GLU A 340 36.61 20.19 3.30
C GLU A 340 35.52 19.19 2.96
N ARG A 341 35.25 18.28 3.89
CA ARG A 341 34.20 17.24 3.73
C ARG A 341 33.18 17.31 4.86
N PRO A 342 32.27 18.27 4.79
CA PRO A 342 31.11 18.24 5.69
C PRO A 342 30.31 16.94 5.48
N GLU A 343 29.47 16.58 6.44
CA GLU A 343 28.76 15.29 6.42
C GLU A 343 27.89 15.10 5.18
N GLU A 344 27.39 16.18 4.61
CA GLU A 344 26.61 16.15 3.36
C GLU A 344 27.45 15.62 2.19
N ILE A 345 28.73 15.97 2.11
CA ILE A 345 29.65 15.47 1.07
C ILE A 345 29.94 13.98 1.28
N ASN A 346 30.18 13.55 2.53
CA ASN A 346 30.37 12.13 2.84
C ASN A 346 29.12 11.31 2.48
N ASN A 347 27.93 11.85 2.71
CA ASN A 347 26.66 11.21 2.33
C ASN A 347 26.53 11.06 0.80
N LEU A 348 26.92 12.08 0.03
CA LEU A 348 26.92 12.02 -1.43
C LEU A 348 27.90 10.97 -1.97
N ALA A 349 29.13 10.90 -1.42
CA ALA A 349 30.09 9.88 -1.79
C ALA A 349 29.56 8.46 -1.50
N ARG A 350 28.98 8.24 -0.30
CA ARG A 350 28.35 6.96 0.04
C ARG A 350 27.21 6.61 -0.90
N ARG A 351 26.32 7.56 -1.26
CA ARG A 351 25.25 7.36 -2.24
C ARG A 351 25.76 6.96 -3.62
N ALA A 352 26.90 7.48 -4.05
CA ALA A 352 27.52 7.07 -5.30
C ALA A 352 27.99 5.61 -5.25
N VAL A 353 28.58 5.17 -4.12
CA VAL A 353 28.94 3.75 -3.88
C VAL A 353 27.71 2.86 -3.89
N GLU A 354 26.69 3.21 -3.08
CA GLU A 354 25.44 2.44 -2.97
C GLU A 354 24.75 2.29 -4.33
N LEU A 355 24.72 3.37 -5.11
CA LEU A 355 24.08 3.35 -6.44
C LEU A 355 24.87 2.50 -7.43
N ARG A 356 26.22 2.54 -7.39
CA ARG A 356 27.10 1.69 -8.21
C ARG A 356 26.88 0.22 -7.89
N GLN A 357 26.90 -0.17 -6.60
CA GLN A 357 26.63 -1.54 -6.16
C GLN A 357 25.23 -2.01 -6.55
N ALA A 358 24.22 -1.12 -6.45
CA ALA A 358 22.86 -1.43 -6.88
C ALA A 358 22.78 -1.72 -8.39
N PHE A 359 23.50 -0.97 -9.24
CA PHE A 359 23.59 -1.26 -10.68
C PHE A 359 24.27 -2.60 -10.94
N GLU A 360 25.38 -2.90 -10.25
CA GLU A 360 26.08 -4.18 -10.33
C GLU A 360 25.14 -5.34 -9.98
N THR A 361 24.43 -5.25 -8.85
CA THR A 361 23.46 -6.28 -8.43
C THR A 361 22.32 -6.49 -9.42
N VAL A 362 21.72 -5.40 -9.93
CA VAL A 362 20.58 -5.50 -10.85
C VAL A 362 21.01 -6.00 -12.22
N LEU A 363 22.17 -5.61 -12.72
CA LEU A 363 22.61 -5.95 -14.07
C LEU A 363 23.46 -7.22 -14.14
N GLU A 364 24.27 -7.53 -13.13
CA GLU A 364 25.16 -8.69 -13.11
C GLU A 364 24.70 -9.81 -12.16
N GLY A 365 23.71 -9.57 -11.28
CA GLY A 365 23.26 -10.57 -10.29
C GLY A 365 22.64 -11.82 -10.93
N HIS A 366 22.85 -12.99 -10.33
CA HIS A 366 22.36 -14.28 -10.80
C HIS A 366 21.65 -15.09 -9.70
N GLU A 367 21.00 -14.39 -8.76
CA GLU A 367 20.29 -15.05 -7.67
C GLU A 367 19.05 -15.80 -8.18
N LYS A 368 18.93 -17.10 -7.85
CA LYS A 368 17.87 -17.98 -8.35
C LYS A 368 16.47 -17.57 -7.89
N ASN A 369 16.36 -16.98 -6.70
CA ASN A 369 15.07 -16.54 -6.15
C ASN A 369 14.77 -15.07 -6.42
N VAL A 370 15.38 -14.50 -7.45
CA VAL A 370 15.22 -13.09 -7.85
C VAL A 370 14.85 -13.02 -9.32
N VAL A 371 13.79 -12.27 -9.62
CA VAL A 371 13.46 -11.92 -11.00
C VAL A 371 13.99 -10.53 -11.31
N TYR A 372 14.65 -10.41 -12.45
CA TYR A 372 15.17 -9.16 -12.97
C TYR A 372 14.27 -8.67 -14.09
N TRP A 373 13.87 -7.39 -14.00
CA TRP A 373 12.94 -6.80 -14.95
C TRP A 373 13.15 -5.28 -15.02
N TRP A 374 12.54 -4.65 -16.00
CA TRP A 374 12.55 -3.20 -16.10
C TRP A 374 11.16 -2.66 -16.43
N GLU A 375 10.93 -1.42 -16.04
CA GLU A 375 9.69 -0.71 -16.31
C GLU A 375 9.98 0.68 -16.87
N ARG A 376 9.21 1.07 -17.88
CA ARG A 376 9.19 2.43 -18.36
C ARG A 376 7.90 3.12 -17.94
N ARG A 377 8.02 4.31 -17.32
CA ARG A 377 6.92 5.19 -16.95
C ARG A 377 7.26 6.61 -17.43
N GLY A 378 6.67 7.03 -18.55
CA GLY A 378 7.04 8.28 -19.21
C GLY A 378 8.53 8.32 -19.52
N ARG A 379 9.28 9.28 -18.94
CA ARG A 379 10.73 9.41 -19.11
C ARG A 379 11.54 8.54 -18.14
N GLY A 380 10.89 7.96 -17.14
CA GLY A 380 11.55 7.12 -16.14
C GLY A 380 11.78 5.71 -16.64
N VAL A 381 13.00 5.21 -16.48
CA VAL A 381 13.35 3.80 -16.65
C VAL A 381 13.81 3.27 -15.30
N PHE A 382 13.14 2.23 -14.84
CA PHE A 382 13.38 1.57 -13.56
C PHE A 382 13.85 0.16 -13.82
N LEU A 383 15.03 -0.18 -13.32
CA LEU A 383 15.57 -1.53 -13.38
C LEU A 383 15.42 -2.15 -11.99
N GLU A 384 14.91 -3.36 -11.94
CA GLU A 384 14.46 -4.01 -10.72
C GLU A 384 15.10 -5.40 -10.56
N ALA A 385 15.49 -5.71 -9.34
CA ALA A 385 15.79 -7.06 -8.88
C ALA A 385 14.82 -7.40 -7.74
N THR A 386 13.88 -8.29 -7.97
CA THR A 386 12.74 -8.52 -7.08
C THR A 386 12.73 -9.97 -6.60
N PRO A 387 12.65 -10.25 -5.29
CA PRO A 387 12.51 -11.62 -4.80
C PRO A 387 11.19 -12.24 -5.29
N ILE A 388 11.26 -13.47 -5.77
CA ILE A 388 10.09 -14.22 -6.26
C ILE A 388 9.25 -14.70 -5.09
N ASP A 389 9.91 -15.17 -4.04
CA ASP A 389 9.30 -15.65 -2.79
C ASP A 389 9.92 -14.92 -1.57
N VAL A 390 9.06 -14.34 -0.75
CA VAL A 390 9.45 -13.62 0.47
C VAL A 390 9.16 -14.43 1.75
N SER A 391 8.60 -15.63 1.62
CA SER A 391 8.15 -16.45 2.76
C SER A 391 9.28 -16.78 3.72
N GLY A 392 10.45 -17.19 3.21
CA GLY A 392 11.64 -17.46 4.02
C GLY A 392 12.13 -16.22 4.75
N ILE A 393 12.18 -15.07 4.06
CA ILE A 393 12.60 -13.79 4.63
C ILE A 393 11.68 -13.37 5.77
N LEU A 394 10.36 -13.46 5.57
CA LEU A 394 9.37 -13.07 6.58
C LEU A 394 9.39 -14.03 7.77
N ARG A 395 9.55 -15.34 7.55
CA ARG A 395 9.67 -16.32 8.62
C ARG A 395 10.83 -15.99 9.53
N GLU A 396 12.04 -15.90 9.00
CA GLU A 396 13.27 -15.71 9.77
C GLU A 396 13.36 -14.34 10.46
N ARG A 397 12.87 -13.30 9.79
CA ARG A 397 13.05 -11.91 10.26
C ARG A 397 11.89 -11.38 11.07
N LEU A 398 10.70 -11.92 10.87
CA LEU A 398 9.48 -11.44 11.49
C LEU A 398 8.85 -12.49 12.41
N PHE A 399 8.40 -13.63 11.86
CA PHE A 399 7.58 -14.56 12.62
C PHE A 399 8.36 -15.33 13.69
N GLU A 400 9.65 -15.60 13.49
CA GLU A 400 10.49 -16.25 14.51
C GLU A 400 11.03 -15.26 15.57
N ARG A 401 10.91 -13.95 15.35
CA ARG A 401 11.46 -12.93 16.24
C ARG A 401 10.45 -12.20 17.10
N VAL A 402 9.20 -12.09 16.62
CA VAL A 402 8.14 -11.38 17.33
C VAL A 402 7.25 -12.36 18.06
N GLU A 403 7.04 -12.16 19.37
CA GLU A 403 6.29 -13.10 20.22
C GLU A 403 4.85 -13.35 19.76
N ALA A 404 4.15 -12.29 19.32
CA ALA A 404 2.77 -12.37 18.83
C ALA A 404 2.59 -11.46 17.59
N VAL A 405 2.25 -12.07 16.46
CA VAL A 405 1.87 -11.36 15.23
C VAL A 405 0.41 -11.67 14.92
N ILE A 406 -0.40 -10.63 14.83
CA ILE A 406 -1.81 -10.70 14.49
C ILE A 406 -1.98 -10.24 13.04
N LEU A 407 -2.36 -11.16 12.14
CA LEU A 407 -2.74 -10.86 10.77
C LEU A 407 -4.25 -10.68 10.70
N THR A 408 -4.72 -9.53 10.25
CA THR A 408 -6.16 -9.29 10.10
C THR A 408 -6.49 -8.60 8.78
N SER A 409 -7.60 -9.00 8.19
CA SER A 409 -8.22 -8.35 7.03
C SER A 409 -9.66 -8.81 6.88
N ALA A 410 -10.38 -8.16 5.98
CA ALA A 410 -11.70 -8.65 5.56
C ALA A 410 -11.64 -9.85 4.61
N THR A 411 -10.47 -10.13 4.01
CA THR A 411 -10.30 -11.06 2.89
C THR A 411 -8.94 -11.73 2.96
N LEU A 412 -8.84 -12.88 3.60
CA LEU A 412 -7.62 -13.67 3.76
C LEU A 412 -7.82 -15.14 3.38
N ALA A 413 -8.99 -15.70 3.73
CA ALA A 413 -9.29 -17.10 3.51
C ALA A 413 -9.72 -17.37 2.06
N VAL A 414 -9.27 -18.50 1.54
CA VAL A 414 -9.65 -19.06 0.24
C VAL A 414 -10.18 -20.48 0.47
N GLY A 415 -11.38 -20.77 0.00
CA GLY A 415 -12.03 -22.08 0.24
C GLY A 415 -12.19 -22.41 1.73
N GLY A 416 -12.33 -21.39 2.59
CA GLY A 416 -12.49 -21.57 4.04
C GLY A 416 -11.20 -21.85 4.81
N THR A 417 -10.00 -21.74 4.20
CA THR A 417 -8.71 -21.96 4.86
C THR A 417 -7.74 -20.80 4.64
N PHE A 418 -6.70 -20.71 5.49
CA PHE A 418 -5.62 -19.73 5.35
C PHE A 418 -4.35 -20.32 4.75
N ASP A 419 -4.40 -21.52 4.19
CA ASP A 419 -3.21 -22.23 3.68
C ASP A 419 -2.46 -21.46 2.61
N PHE A 420 -3.19 -20.78 1.72
CA PHE A 420 -2.58 -19.90 0.72
C PHE A 420 -1.78 -18.78 1.39
N LEU A 421 -2.39 -18.02 2.29
CA LEU A 421 -1.73 -16.91 2.99
C LEU A 421 -0.51 -17.39 3.80
N LYS A 422 -0.67 -18.46 4.57
CA LYS A 422 0.40 -19.03 5.40
C LYS A 422 1.61 -19.43 4.57
N ARG A 423 1.38 -20.09 3.42
CA ARG A 423 2.44 -20.48 2.48
C ARG A 423 3.15 -19.25 1.92
N ARG A 424 2.38 -18.25 1.44
CA ARG A 424 2.94 -17.04 0.81
C ARG A 424 3.71 -16.15 1.79
N LEU A 425 3.34 -16.13 3.05
CA LEU A 425 4.01 -15.33 4.07
C LEU A 425 5.04 -16.13 4.90
N GLY A 426 5.08 -17.46 4.79
CA GLY A 426 5.97 -18.29 5.58
C GLY A 426 5.55 -18.44 7.05
N MET A 427 4.29 -18.16 7.39
CA MET A 427 3.76 -18.30 8.74
C MET A 427 3.24 -19.72 8.97
N GLN A 428 3.96 -20.52 9.76
CA GLN A 428 3.61 -21.94 9.96
C GLN A 428 2.67 -22.17 11.15
N ASN A 429 2.94 -21.55 12.27
CA ASN A 429 2.24 -21.79 13.55
C ASN A 429 1.40 -20.58 13.94
N ALA A 430 0.14 -20.55 13.57
CA ALA A 430 -0.81 -19.51 13.97
C ALA A 430 -2.14 -20.12 14.40
N LYS A 431 -2.81 -19.50 15.37
CA LYS A 431 -4.24 -19.73 15.58
C LYS A 431 -5.01 -19.09 14.42
N GLU A 432 -6.08 -19.73 14.02
CA GLU A 432 -6.87 -19.34 12.86
C GLU A 432 -8.32 -19.07 13.29
N LYS A 433 -8.87 -17.94 12.83
CA LYS A 433 -10.29 -17.62 13.06
C LYS A 433 -10.88 -16.99 11.80
N ILE A 434 -11.98 -17.56 11.32
CA ILE A 434 -12.86 -16.95 10.31
C ILE A 434 -14.13 -16.55 11.06
N LEU A 435 -14.35 -15.24 11.19
CA LEU A 435 -15.50 -14.72 11.94
C LEU A 435 -16.71 -14.60 11.02
N GLU A 436 -17.84 -15.07 11.50
CA GLU A 436 -19.09 -14.94 10.76
C GLU A 436 -19.51 -13.48 10.62
N SER A 437 -19.99 -13.16 9.44
CA SER A 437 -20.58 -11.85 9.19
C SER A 437 -21.96 -11.74 9.89
N HIS A 438 -22.23 -10.59 10.46
CA HIS A 438 -23.56 -10.27 11.02
C HIS A 438 -24.57 -9.82 9.94
N PHE A 439 -24.15 -9.73 8.67
CA PHE A 439 -25.02 -9.36 7.56
C PHE A 439 -25.73 -10.58 6.97
N ASP A 440 -27.02 -10.45 6.68
CA ASP A 440 -27.79 -11.44 5.93
C ASP A 440 -27.61 -11.23 4.42
N TYR A 441 -26.47 -11.70 3.91
CA TYR A 441 -26.15 -11.55 2.50
C TYR A 441 -27.16 -12.21 1.57
N ALA A 442 -27.89 -13.23 2.01
CA ALA A 442 -28.91 -13.89 1.20
C ALA A 442 -30.11 -12.97 0.93
N GLN A 443 -30.41 -12.06 1.85
CA GLN A 443 -31.48 -11.08 1.68
C GLN A 443 -30.96 -9.73 1.15
N GLN A 444 -29.75 -9.33 1.54
CA GLN A 444 -29.20 -8.02 1.24
C GLN A 444 -28.53 -7.92 -0.15
N ALA A 445 -28.03 -9.02 -0.70
CA ALA A 445 -27.28 -8.98 -1.95
C ALA A 445 -27.72 -10.06 -2.94
N LEU A 446 -27.85 -9.67 -4.21
CA LEU A 446 -28.06 -10.59 -5.32
C LEU A 446 -26.79 -10.71 -6.15
N LEU A 447 -26.27 -11.93 -6.30
CA LEU A 447 -25.14 -12.22 -7.19
C LEU A 447 -25.66 -12.65 -8.58
N TYR A 448 -25.40 -11.82 -9.56
CA TYR A 448 -25.77 -12.03 -10.95
C TYR A 448 -24.56 -12.44 -11.79
N THR A 449 -24.70 -13.57 -12.52
CA THR A 449 -23.67 -14.04 -13.45
C THR A 449 -24.32 -14.45 -14.78
N PRO A 450 -24.34 -13.59 -15.80
CA PRO A 450 -25.00 -13.86 -17.08
C PRO A 450 -24.26 -14.98 -17.84
N LEU A 451 -24.99 -16.04 -18.18
CA LEU A 451 -24.42 -17.19 -18.92
C LEU A 451 -24.46 -17.00 -20.44
N HIS A 452 -25.17 -15.99 -20.94
CA HIS A 452 -25.31 -15.71 -22.37
C HIS A 452 -24.14 -14.89 -22.96
N LEU A 453 -23.32 -14.24 -22.11
CA LEU A 453 -22.17 -13.50 -22.56
C LEU A 453 -21.10 -14.43 -23.14
N PRO A 454 -20.33 -13.99 -24.17
CA PRO A 454 -19.22 -14.77 -24.71
C PRO A 454 -18.06 -14.89 -23.71
N ASP A 455 -17.06 -15.73 -24.07
CA ASP A 455 -15.82 -15.79 -23.25
C ASP A 455 -15.15 -14.40 -23.23
N PRO A 456 -14.66 -13.92 -22.07
CA PRO A 456 -14.00 -12.63 -21.98
C PRO A 456 -12.81 -12.41 -22.92
N ARG A 457 -12.27 -13.44 -23.54
CA ARG A 457 -11.19 -13.38 -24.53
C ARG A 457 -11.69 -13.15 -25.95
N GLU A 458 -12.97 -13.30 -26.19
CA GLU A 458 -13.56 -13.10 -27.51
C GLU A 458 -13.68 -11.61 -27.86
N PRO A 459 -13.45 -11.23 -29.13
CA PRO A 459 -13.49 -9.81 -29.56
C PRO A 459 -14.83 -9.12 -29.29
N ASP A 460 -15.94 -9.85 -29.36
CA ASP A 460 -17.30 -9.31 -29.15
C ASP A 460 -17.69 -9.13 -27.68
N PHE A 461 -16.87 -9.59 -26.75
CA PHE A 461 -17.15 -9.51 -25.31
C PHE A 461 -17.39 -8.07 -24.85
N ALA A 462 -16.52 -7.12 -25.24
CA ALA A 462 -16.65 -5.71 -24.81
C ALA A 462 -17.99 -5.08 -25.24
N ARG A 463 -18.46 -5.40 -26.44
CA ARG A 463 -19.75 -4.90 -26.95
C ARG A 463 -20.91 -5.47 -26.13
N GLN A 464 -20.94 -6.79 -25.95
CA GLN A 464 -22.04 -7.44 -25.21
C GLN A 464 -22.01 -7.08 -23.72
N ALA A 465 -20.82 -7.03 -23.09
CA ALA A 465 -20.67 -6.55 -21.72
C ALA A 465 -21.17 -5.12 -21.53
N ALA A 466 -20.92 -4.22 -22.50
CA ALA A 466 -21.44 -2.86 -22.44
C ALA A 466 -22.98 -2.82 -22.50
N GLU A 467 -23.60 -3.69 -23.27
CA GLU A 467 -25.07 -3.82 -23.31
C GLU A 467 -25.62 -4.28 -21.97
N GLU A 468 -24.97 -5.27 -21.36
CA GLU A 468 -25.36 -5.80 -20.07
C GLU A 468 -25.19 -4.75 -18.95
N VAL A 469 -24.05 -4.04 -18.93
CA VAL A 469 -23.78 -2.93 -17.99
C VAL A 469 -24.89 -1.86 -18.07
N VAL A 470 -25.35 -1.50 -19.28
CA VAL A 470 -26.44 -0.53 -19.46
C VAL A 470 -27.74 -1.04 -18.81
N GLN A 471 -28.08 -2.32 -18.99
CA GLN A 471 -29.30 -2.89 -18.41
C GLN A 471 -29.25 -2.92 -16.87
N LEU A 472 -28.10 -3.34 -16.31
CA LEU A 472 -27.87 -3.41 -14.89
C LEU A 472 -27.91 -2.01 -14.25
N LEU A 473 -27.23 -1.03 -14.85
CA LEU A 473 -27.22 0.36 -14.35
C LEU A 473 -28.60 1.04 -14.47
N LYS A 474 -29.42 0.66 -15.43
CA LYS A 474 -30.82 1.10 -15.47
C LYS A 474 -31.65 0.50 -14.33
N ALA A 475 -31.45 -0.79 -14.03
CA ALA A 475 -32.14 -1.47 -12.94
C ALA A 475 -31.77 -0.87 -11.56
N THR A 476 -30.51 -0.47 -11.36
CA THR A 476 -30.01 0.14 -10.10
C THR A 476 -30.13 1.66 -10.07
N ARG A 477 -30.66 2.29 -11.12
CA ARG A 477 -30.75 3.76 -11.27
C ARG A 477 -29.39 4.46 -11.14
N GLY A 478 -28.36 3.94 -11.78
CA GLY A 478 -26.98 4.33 -11.54
C GLY A 478 -26.44 3.77 -10.23
N ARG A 479 -25.83 4.57 -9.38
CA ARG A 479 -25.31 4.24 -8.04
C ARG A 479 -24.40 3.00 -8.04
N GLY A 480 -23.48 2.95 -9.02
CA GLY A 480 -22.70 1.74 -9.26
C GLY A 480 -21.21 1.96 -9.45
N PHE A 481 -20.44 0.95 -9.05
CA PHE A 481 -19.06 0.77 -9.50
C PHE A 481 -19.03 -0.25 -10.63
N VAL A 482 -18.35 0.11 -11.73
CA VAL A 482 -18.05 -0.82 -12.83
C VAL A 482 -16.53 -1.01 -12.83
N LEU A 483 -16.09 -2.19 -12.42
CA LEU A 483 -14.72 -2.52 -12.12
C LEU A 483 -14.12 -3.40 -13.21
N PHE A 484 -12.94 -3.02 -13.69
CA PHE A 484 -12.27 -3.65 -14.82
C PHE A 484 -10.91 -4.19 -14.43
N THR A 485 -10.45 -5.20 -15.15
CA THR A 485 -9.11 -5.76 -15.03
C THR A 485 -8.09 -5.04 -15.89
N SER A 486 -8.51 -4.21 -16.86
CA SER A 486 -7.61 -3.41 -17.69
C SER A 486 -8.17 -2.02 -18.04
N HIS A 487 -7.29 -1.05 -18.18
CA HIS A 487 -7.63 0.32 -18.60
C HIS A 487 -8.21 0.37 -20.02
N GLN A 488 -7.72 -0.48 -20.93
CA GLN A 488 -8.22 -0.53 -22.31
C GLN A 488 -9.68 -0.97 -22.32
N GLN A 489 -10.00 -2.08 -21.66
CA GLN A 489 -11.37 -2.59 -21.57
C GLN A 489 -12.31 -1.58 -20.89
N MET A 490 -11.85 -0.95 -19.81
CA MET A 490 -12.61 0.11 -19.12
C MET A 490 -13.01 1.24 -20.07
N ARG A 491 -12.06 1.77 -20.84
CA ARG A 491 -12.32 2.86 -21.80
C ARG A 491 -13.27 2.41 -22.90
N GLU A 492 -13.06 1.22 -23.46
CA GLU A 492 -13.90 0.69 -24.54
C GLU A 492 -15.35 0.51 -24.10
N VAL A 493 -15.59 -0.08 -22.92
CA VAL A 493 -16.94 -0.27 -22.38
C VAL A 493 -17.55 1.09 -22.01
N TYR A 494 -16.77 2.00 -21.41
CA TYR A 494 -17.24 3.35 -21.05
C TYR A 494 -17.76 4.12 -22.26
N GLU A 495 -17.02 4.15 -23.38
CA GLU A 495 -17.44 4.87 -24.59
C GLU A 495 -18.72 4.29 -25.21
N ARG A 496 -18.93 2.97 -25.09
CA ARG A 496 -20.15 2.31 -25.55
C ARG A 496 -21.37 2.55 -24.64
N VAL A 497 -21.14 2.68 -23.32
CA VAL A 497 -22.17 2.90 -22.30
C VAL A 497 -22.60 4.37 -22.25
N ARG A 498 -21.68 5.30 -22.38
CA ARG A 498 -21.87 6.74 -22.21
C ARG A 498 -23.05 7.32 -23.01
N PRO A 499 -23.26 7.05 -24.30
CA PRO A 499 -24.39 7.61 -25.06
C PRO A 499 -25.75 6.98 -24.69
N ARG A 500 -25.78 5.89 -23.91
CA ARG A 500 -26.99 5.08 -23.63
C ARG A 500 -27.57 5.30 -22.23
N LEU A 501 -26.85 6.05 -21.37
CA LEU A 501 -27.27 6.37 -20.00
C LEU A 501 -27.32 7.88 -19.77
N ARG A 502 -28.28 8.30 -18.94
CA ARG A 502 -28.44 9.71 -18.53
C ARG A 502 -27.85 9.99 -17.14
N TYR A 503 -27.27 8.98 -16.49
CA TYR A 503 -26.62 9.13 -15.19
C TYR A 503 -25.27 9.82 -15.32
N PRO A 504 -24.80 10.53 -14.27
CA PRO A 504 -23.45 11.04 -14.23
C PRO A 504 -22.43 9.89 -14.28
N LEU A 505 -21.62 9.82 -15.34
CA LEU A 505 -20.59 8.80 -15.49
C LEU A 505 -19.22 9.39 -15.21
N LEU A 506 -18.52 8.79 -14.26
CA LEU A 506 -17.17 9.13 -13.86
C LEU A 506 -16.21 8.03 -14.31
N ILE A 507 -15.04 8.40 -14.81
CA ILE A 507 -14.04 7.42 -15.25
C ILE A 507 -12.68 7.72 -14.63
N GLN A 508 -12.00 6.69 -14.18
CA GLN A 508 -10.63 6.75 -13.68
C GLN A 508 -9.69 7.39 -14.70
N GLY A 509 -8.88 8.35 -14.23
CA GLY A 509 -7.93 9.09 -15.06
C GLY A 509 -8.47 10.41 -15.60
N SER A 510 -9.76 10.75 -15.41
CA SER A 510 -10.30 12.05 -15.78
C SER A 510 -9.95 13.18 -14.78
N MET A 511 -9.65 12.82 -13.54
CA MET A 511 -9.25 13.72 -12.46
C MET A 511 -8.49 12.94 -11.37
N PRO A 512 -7.87 13.61 -10.37
CA PRO A 512 -7.23 12.94 -9.23
C PRO A 512 -8.20 11.99 -8.51
N ARG A 513 -7.67 10.87 -8.00
CA ARG A 513 -8.48 9.80 -7.36
C ARG A 513 -9.36 10.31 -6.23
N THR A 514 -8.83 11.17 -5.38
CA THR A 514 -9.56 11.71 -4.23
C THR A 514 -10.76 12.55 -4.68
N GLU A 515 -10.53 13.46 -5.62
CA GLU A 515 -11.59 14.31 -6.21
C GLU A 515 -12.66 13.46 -6.92
N LEU A 516 -12.24 12.42 -7.64
CA LEU A 516 -13.15 11.50 -8.33
C LEU A 516 -14.08 10.79 -7.35
N LEU A 517 -13.55 10.35 -6.21
CA LEU A 517 -14.33 9.70 -5.15
C LEU A 517 -15.25 10.68 -4.42
N ASP A 518 -14.78 11.89 -4.15
CA ASP A 518 -15.63 12.93 -3.51
C ASP A 518 -16.76 13.33 -4.44
N ARG A 519 -16.48 13.45 -5.74
CA ARG A 519 -17.51 13.71 -6.73
C ARG A 519 -18.51 12.56 -6.85
N PHE A 520 -18.06 11.31 -6.78
CA PHE A 520 -18.95 10.15 -6.75
C PHE A 520 -19.86 10.17 -5.52
N ARG A 521 -19.33 10.47 -4.33
CA ARG A 521 -20.09 10.54 -3.08
C ARG A 521 -21.13 11.67 -3.08
N SER A 522 -20.81 12.81 -3.68
CA SER A 522 -21.67 14.01 -3.68
C SER A 522 -22.65 14.07 -4.83
N THR A 523 -22.52 13.22 -5.86
CA THR A 523 -23.34 13.26 -7.07
C THR A 523 -24.39 12.13 -7.04
N PRO A 524 -25.68 12.46 -6.94
CA PRO A 524 -26.74 11.44 -6.96
C PRO A 524 -26.71 10.60 -8.24
N HIS A 525 -26.96 9.31 -8.09
CA HIS A 525 -27.02 8.36 -9.21
C HIS A 525 -25.71 8.23 -10.01
N ALA A 526 -24.58 8.69 -9.50
CA ALA A 526 -23.31 8.58 -10.18
C ALA A 526 -22.90 7.13 -10.40
N VAL A 527 -22.17 6.90 -11.49
CA VAL A 527 -21.54 5.62 -11.83
C VAL A 527 -20.05 5.86 -11.99
N LEU A 528 -19.22 5.05 -11.33
CA LEU A 528 -17.77 5.13 -11.42
C LEU A 528 -17.20 3.92 -12.17
N PHE A 529 -16.47 4.21 -13.24
CA PHE A 529 -15.69 3.25 -14.00
C PHE A 529 -14.24 3.27 -13.51
N GLY A 530 -13.72 2.14 -13.01
CA GLY A 530 -12.39 2.05 -12.44
C GLY A 530 -11.73 0.70 -12.65
N THR A 531 -10.41 0.65 -12.43
CA THR A 531 -9.64 -0.59 -12.43
C THR A 531 -9.32 -1.04 -10.99
N SER A 532 -8.50 -2.07 -10.83
CA SER A 532 -8.14 -2.69 -9.55
C SER A 532 -7.71 -1.69 -8.46
N SER A 533 -7.10 -0.57 -8.82
CA SER A 533 -6.74 0.48 -7.86
C SER A 533 -7.93 1.13 -7.14
N PHE A 534 -9.16 0.99 -7.68
CA PHE A 534 -10.41 1.41 -7.04
C PHE A 534 -11.11 0.29 -6.26
N TRP A 535 -10.61 -0.95 -6.33
CA TRP A 535 -11.14 -2.05 -5.53
C TRP A 535 -10.71 -1.93 -4.07
N GLN A 536 -9.55 -1.31 -3.82
CA GLN A 536 -8.97 -1.15 -2.49
C GLN A 536 -9.16 0.28 -1.95
N GLY A 537 -9.34 0.41 -0.64
CA GLY A 537 -9.30 1.70 0.06
C GLY A 537 -10.40 2.71 -0.30
N VAL A 538 -11.49 2.29 -0.96
CA VAL A 538 -12.65 3.14 -1.24
C VAL A 538 -13.73 2.88 -0.20
N ASP A 539 -14.07 3.92 0.55
CA ASP A 539 -15.19 3.90 1.50
C ASP A 539 -16.36 4.72 0.95
N VAL A 540 -17.42 4.03 0.54
CA VAL A 540 -18.70 4.63 0.15
C VAL A 540 -19.80 3.89 0.92
N GLN A 541 -20.56 4.61 1.71
CA GLN A 541 -21.62 4.06 2.57
C GLN A 541 -23.00 4.46 2.05
N GLY A 542 -23.98 3.60 2.32
CA GLY A 542 -25.39 3.88 2.12
C GLY A 542 -25.85 3.80 0.66
N GLU A 543 -26.96 4.46 0.35
CA GLU A 543 -27.66 4.38 -0.93
C GLU A 543 -26.86 4.84 -2.17
N GLN A 544 -25.70 5.47 -2.00
CA GLN A 544 -24.86 5.91 -3.11
C GLN A 544 -24.20 4.77 -3.88
N LEU A 545 -24.08 3.59 -3.26
CA LEU A 545 -23.55 2.40 -3.92
C LEU A 545 -24.53 1.24 -3.80
N SER A 546 -25.30 0.98 -4.85
CA SER A 546 -26.28 -0.12 -4.94
C SER A 546 -25.87 -1.21 -5.93
N ALA A 547 -24.75 -1.03 -6.66
CA ALA A 547 -24.25 -2.04 -7.58
C ALA A 547 -22.72 -2.05 -7.64
N VAL A 548 -22.17 -3.26 -7.66
CA VAL A 548 -20.76 -3.51 -8.02
C VAL A 548 -20.76 -4.50 -9.18
N LEU A 549 -20.30 -4.04 -10.34
CA LEU A 549 -20.21 -4.81 -11.56
C LEU A 549 -18.74 -5.07 -11.87
N ILE A 550 -18.38 -6.32 -12.09
CA ILE A 550 -17.02 -6.75 -12.43
C ILE A 550 -17.03 -7.37 -13.82
N ASP A 551 -16.21 -6.85 -14.72
CA ASP A 551 -16.19 -7.27 -16.11
C ASP A 551 -15.63 -8.69 -16.29
N ARG A 552 -14.53 -9.00 -15.60
CA ARG A 552 -13.81 -10.30 -15.67
C ARG A 552 -13.32 -10.72 -14.31
N LEU A 553 -13.14 -12.03 -14.12
CA LEU A 553 -12.44 -12.54 -12.93
C LEU A 553 -11.04 -11.92 -12.84
N PRO A 554 -10.64 -11.39 -11.66
CA PRO A 554 -9.44 -10.58 -11.50
C PRO A 554 -8.16 -11.43 -11.42
N PHE A 555 -7.93 -12.26 -12.42
CA PHE A 555 -6.67 -12.98 -12.55
C PHE A 555 -5.52 -12.00 -12.79
N ALA A 556 -4.41 -12.23 -12.10
CA ALA A 556 -3.18 -11.51 -12.34
C ALA A 556 -2.71 -11.68 -13.79
N VAL A 557 -2.07 -10.66 -14.34
CA VAL A 557 -1.58 -10.67 -15.72
C VAL A 557 -0.37 -11.61 -15.83
N PRO A 558 -0.44 -12.72 -16.57
CA PRO A 558 0.65 -13.70 -16.62
C PRO A 558 1.95 -13.17 -17.26
N THR A 559 1.87 -12.05 -17.99
CA THR A 559 3.04 -11.41 -18.62
C THR A 559 3.74 -10.41 -17.69
N ASP A 560 3.19 -10.14 -16.49
CA ASP A 560 3.92 -9.38 -15.46
C ASP A 560 5.17 -10.19 -15.04
N PRO A 561 6.36 -9.61 -15.04
CA PRO A 561 7.61 -10.34 -14.77
C PRO A 561 7.62 -11.09 -13.43
N VAL A 562 7.09 -10.50 -12.37
CA VAL A 562 7.05 -11.12 -11.03
C VAL A 562 6.04 -12.26 -11.00
N ILE A 563 4.87 -12.06 -11.59
CA ILE A 563 3.83 -13.10 -11.68
C ILE A 563 4.31 -14.27 -12.54
N ALA A 564 4.93 -13.98 -13.69
CA ALA A 564 5.50 -15.01 -14.57
C ALA A 564 6.58 -15.83 -13.86
N ALA A 565 7.46 -15.19 -13.09
CA ALA A 565 8.50 -15.86 -12.31
C ALA A 565 7.91 -16.77 -11.22
N ARG A 566 6.89 -16.29 -10.49
CA ARG A 566 6.16 -17.08 -9.48
C ARG A 566 5.48 -18.30 -10.09
N ILE A 567 4.81 -18.11 -11.24
CA ILE A 567 4.17 -19.22 -11.98
C ILE A 567 5.21 -20.27 -12.38
N ARG A 568 6.35 -19.85 -12.92
CA ARG A 568 7.45 -20.73 -13.32
C ARG A 568 7.99 -21.50 -12.12
N GLN A 569 8.33 -20.81 -11.04
CA GLN A 569 8.87 -21.43 -9.82
C GLN A 569 7.92 -22.49 -9.24
N ILE A 570 6.63 -22.17 -9.07
CA ILE A 570 5.66 -23.13 -8.52
C ILE A 570 5.54 -24.37 -9.38
N ASN A 571 5.55 -24.23 -10.72
CA ASN A 571 5.46 -25.37 -11.65
C ASN A 571 6.77 -26.19 -11.63
N GLU A 572 7.94 -25.58 -11.51
CA GLU A 572 9.25 -26.24 -11.39
C GLU A 572 9.37 -27.03 -10.08
N GLU A 573 8.76 -26.54 -9.00
CA GLU A 573 8.66 -27.23 -7.71
C GLU A 573 7.62 -28.36 -7.69
N GLY A 574 6.96 -28.64 -8.83
CA GLY A 574 5.98 -29.72 -9.00
C GLY A 574 4.55 -29.36 -8.57
N GLY A 575 4.27 -28.08 -8.26
CA GLY A 575 2.94 -27.57 -7.99
C GLY A 575 2.17 -27.22 -9.28
N ASN A 576 0.95 -26.73 -9.11
CA ASN A 576 0.13 -26.18 -10.19
C ASN A 576 -0.13 -24.69 -9.92
N ALA A 577 0.64 -23.83 -10.57
CA ALA A 577 0.56 -22.39 -10.34
C ALA A 577 -0.84 -21.79 -10.60
N PHE A 578 -1.65 -22.40 -11.45
CA PHE A 578 -3.01 -21.93 -11.69
C PHE A 578 -3.89 -22.15 -10.45
N THR A 579 -3.93 -23.35 -9.90
CA THR A 579 -4.75 -23.70 -8.72
C THR A 579 -4.14 -23.21 -7.40
N ASP A 580 -2.82 -23.23 -7.28
CA ASP A 580 -2.11 -22.99 -6.03
C ASP A 580 -1.77 -21.51 -5.79
N TYR A 581 -1.84 -20.69 -6.87
CA TYR A 581 -1.48 -19.26 -6.81
C TYR A 581 -2.50 -18.35 -7.51
N GLN A 582 -2.76 -18.56 -8.83
CA GLN A 582 -3.57 -17.59 -9.59
C GLN A 582 -5.05 -17.58 -9.16
N VAL A 583 -5.67 -18.73 -8.92
CA VAL A 583 -7.06 -18.82 -8.44
C VAL A 583 -7.21 -18.23 -7.04
N PRO A 584 -6.41 -18.59 -6.02
CA PRO A 584 -6.47 -17.99 -4.70
C PRO A 584 -6.30 -16.47 -4.71
N GLN A 585 -5.33 -15.95 -5.46
CA GLN A 585 -5.10 -14.52 -5.58
C GLN A 585 -6.31 -13.79 -6.21
N ALA A 586 -6.89 -14.38 -7.26
CA ALA A 586 -8.09 -13.82 -7.89
C ALA A 586 -9.31 -13.86 -6.96
N VAL A 587 -9.45 -14.88 -6.12
CA VAL A 587 -10.50 -14.98 -5.10
C VAL A 587 -10.38 -13.85 -4.09
N ILE A 588 -9.18 -13.61 -3.55
CA ILE A 588 -8.94 -12.53 -2.57
C ILE A 588 -9.27 -11.17 -3.21
N ALA A 589 -8.81 -10.92 -4.43
CA ALA A 589 -9.12 -9.70 -5.16
C ALA A 589 -10.63 -9.52 -5.39
N LEU A 590 -11.35 -10.58 -5.76
CA LEU A 590 -12.80 -10.54 -5.95
C LEU A 590 -13.53 -10.22 -4.65
N LYS A 591 -13.15 -10.87 -3.54
CA LYS A 591 -13.72 -10.60 -2.19
C LYS A 591 -13.56 -9.12 -1.81
N GLN A 592 -12.43 -8.51 -2.12
CA GLN A 592 -12.20 -7.08 -1.85
C GLN A 592 -13.13 -6.17 -2.63
N GLY A 593 -13.36 -6.46 -3.91
CA GLY A 593 -14.33 -5.73 -4.74
C GLY A 593 -15.74 -5.82 -4.18
N PHE A 594 -16.17 -7.00 -3.80
CA PHE A 594 -17.51 -7.25 -3.28
C PHE A 594 -17.75 -6.69 -1.88
N GLY A 595 -16.73 -6.69 -1.02
CA GLY A 595 -16.82 -6.15 0.35
C GLY A 595 -17.12 -4.64 0.43
N ARG A 596 -17.36 -3.98 -0.70
CA ARG A 596 -17.74 -2.56 -0.75
C ARG A 596 -19.25 -2.33 -0.71
N LEU A 597 -20.05 -3.31 -1.12
CA LEU A 597 -21.50 -3.15 -1.32
C LEU A 597 -22.28 -3.14 -0.01
N ILE A 598 -22.05 -4.11 0.88
CA ILE A 598 -22.81 -4.28 2.13
C ILE A 598 -21.93 -3.87 3.30
N ARG A 599 -22.34 -2.83 4.04
CA ARG A 599 -21.63 -2.24 5.19
C ARG A 599 -22.49 -1.98 6.40
N SER A 600 -23.81 -1.98 6.19
CA SER A 600 -24.81 -1.85 7.24
C SER A 600 -25.92 -2.89 7.05
N VAL A 601 -26.71 -3.11 8.11
CA VAL A 601 -27.87 -4.03 8.08
C VAL A 601 -28.98 -3.56 7.12
N ASN A 602 -28.97 -2.28 6.74
CA ASN A 602 -29.94 -1.68 5.84
C ASN A 602 -29.46 -1.63 4.37
N ASP A 603 -28.18 -1.93 4.12
CA ASP A 603 -27.66 -1.90 2.75
C ASP A 603 -28.26 -3.06 1.95
N ARG A 604 -28.61 -2.77 0.69
CA ARG A 604 -29.10 -3.76 -0.26
C ARG A 604 -28.56 -3.46 -1.65
N GLY A 605 -28.15 -4.49 -2.41
CA GLY A 605 -27.62 -4.21 -3.73
C GLY A 605 -27.25 -5.41 -4.59
N LEU A 606 -26.79 -5.08 -5.79
CA LEU A 606 -26.43 -6.00 -6.85
C LEU A 606 -24.91 -6.21 -6.92
N LEU A 607 -24.49 -7.46 -6.89
CA LEU A 607 -23.15 -7.89 -7.30
C LEU A 607 -23.26 -8.57 -8.66
N ALA A 608 -22.53 -8.12 -9.66
CA ALA A 608 -22.55 -8.74 -10.98
C ALA A 608 -21.13 -9.12 -11.44
N ILE A 609 -20.97 -10.33 -11.93
CA ILE A 609 -19.74 -10.82 -12.56
C ILE A 609 -20.08 -11.19 -13.99
N LEU A 610 -19.57 -10.39 -14.96
CA LEU A 610 -19.88 -10.59 -16.38
C LEU A 610 -19.04 -11.69 -17.03
N ASP A 611 -18.35 -12.48 -16.22
CA ASP A 611 -17.47 -13.57 -16.63
C ASP A 611 -18.12 -14.93 -16.31
N HIS A 612 -18.71 -15.54 -17.31
CA HIS A 612 -19.38 -16.83 -17.15
C HIS A 612 -18.45 -18.00 -16.75
N ARG A 613 -17.12 -17.81 -16.86
CA ARG A 613 -16.13 -18.82 -16.46
C ARG A 613 -16.24 -19.15 -14.97
N MET A 614 -16.73 -18.22 -14.15
CA MET A 614 -17.00 -18.46 -12.73
C MET A 614 -18.02 -19.62 -12.52
N VAL A 615 -18.98 -19.79 -13.42
CA VAL A 615 -19.99 -20.86 -13.35
C VAL A 615 -19.57 -22.09 -14.16
N ARG A 616 -19.00 -21.88 -15.35
CA ARG A 616 -18.73 -22.96 -16.33
C ARG A 616 -17.41 -23.72 -16.11
N LYS A 617 -16.47 -23.14 -15.35
CA LYS A 617 -15.16 -23.77 -15.14
C LYS A 617 -15.05 -24.41 -13.75
N PRO A 618 -14.33 -25.54 -13.61
CA PRO A 618 -14.20 -26.24 -12.31
C PRO A 618 -13.66 -25.35 -11.18
N TYR A 619 -12.73 -24.47 -11.48
CA TYR A 619 -12.16 -23.53 -10.49
C TYR A 619 -13.17 -22.49 -9.96
N GLY A 620 -14.28 -22.28 -10.65
CA GLY A 620 -15.35 -21.38 -10.19
C GLY A 620 -15.95 -21.82 -8.85
N ARG A 621 -15.87 -23.11 -8.52
CA ARG A 621 -16.27 -23.64 -7.22
C ARG A 621 -15.50 -22.96 -6.06
N THR A 622 -14.19 -22.79 -6.21
CA THR A 622 -13.35 -22.11 -5.21
C THR A 622 -13.79 -20.68 -4.97
N PHE A 623 -14.21 -19.95 -6.02
CA PHE A 623 -14.78 -18.61 -5.86
C PHE A 623 -16.09 -18.65 -5.06
N PHE A 624 -17.02 -19.53 -5.41
CA PHE A 624 -18.29 -19.63 -4.69
C PHE A 624 -18.14 -20.06 -3.24
N GLU A 625 -17.24 -20.98 -2.93
CA GLU A 625 -16.95 -21.43 -1.57
C GLU A 625 -16.26 -20.34 -0.71
N SER A 626 -15.59 -19.39 -1.36
CA SER A 626 -14.90 -18.28 -0.69
C SER A 626 -15.77 -17.03 -0.49
N LEU A 627 -16.91 -16.95 -1.16
CA LEU A 627 -17.84 -15.82 -1.06
C LEU A 627 -18.92 -16.10 0.00
N PRO A 628 -19.49 -15.05 0.61
CA PRO A 628 -20.68 -15.17 1.44
C PRO A 628 -21.83 -15.85 0.69
N GLN A 629 -22.81 -16.36 1.44
CA GLN A 629 -24.00 -17.04 0.89
C GLN A 629 -24.97 -16.03 0.25
N TYR A 630 -24.61 -15.57 -0.96
CA TYR A 630 -25.50 -14.69 -1.74
C TYR A 630 -26.63 -15.48 -2.41
N ARG A 631 -27.81 -14.84 -2.57
CA ARG A 631 -28.81 -15.30 -3.55
C ARG A 631 -28.20 -15.15 -4.95
N LYS A 632 -28.31 -16.21 -5.79
CA LYS A 632 -27.67 -16.27 -7.12
C LYS A 632 -28.69 -16.30 -8.23
N THR A 633 -28.39 -15.65 -9.36
CA THR A 633 -29.21 -15.71 -10.57
C THR A 633 -28.36 -15.49 -11.82
N ASP A 634 -28.82 -16.02 -12.94
CA ASP A 634 -28.30 -15.75 -14.29
C ASP A 634 -29.32 -14.99 -15.16
N ARG A 635 -30.46 -14.58 -14.56
CA ARG A 635 -31.58 -13.93 -15.26
C ARG A 635 -31.69 -12.46 -14.90
N LEU A 636 -31.73 -11.61 -15.91
CA LEU A 636 -31.86 -10.15 -15.75
C LEU A 636 -33.20 -9.75 -15.11
N GLU A 637 -34.27 -10.53 -15.34
CA GLU A 637 -35.57 -10.29 -14.76
C GLU A 637 -35.55 -10.36 -13.23
N ASP A 638 -34.79 -11.33 -12.67
CA ASP A 638 -34.64 -11.46 -11.23
C ASP A 638 -33.87 -10.27 -10.65
N VAL A 639 -32.87 -9.74 -11.37
CA VAL A 639 -32.19 -8.50 -10.98
C VAL A 639 -33.16 -7.33 -10.92
N LYS A 640 -34.01 -7.17 -11.96
CA LYS A 640 -34.99 -6.10 -12.01
C LYS A 640 -36.03 -6.22 -10.89
N ALA A 641 -36.48 -7.45 -10.57
CA ALA A 641 -37.42 -7.70 -9.46
C ALA A 641 -36.76 -7.33 -8.12
N PHE A 642 -35.53 -7.85 -7.86
CA PHE A 642 -34.79 -7.59 -6.62
C PHE A 642 -34.53 -6.10 -6.37
N MET A 643 -34.20 -5.33 -7.41
CA MET A 643 -33.93 -3.89 -7.31
C MET A 643 -35.17 -3.00 -7.25
N ARG A 644 -36.37 -3.53 -7.54
CA ARG A 644 -37.64 -2.81 -7.35
C ARG A 644 -38.16 -2.90 -5.91
N GLU A 645 -37.79 -3.96 -5.22
CA GLU A 645 -38.11 -4.16 -3.80
C GLU A 645 -37.20 -3.37 -2.86
N SER A 646 -36.23 -2.60 -3.43
CA SER A 646 -35.15 -1.87 -2.72
C SER A 646 -35.49 -0.37 -2.64
#